data_a06a318d3b629fbf6e195548ebb75bc0
#
_entry.id   a06a318d3b629fbf6e195548ebb75bc0
#
_cell.length_a   1.000
_cell.length_b   1.000
_cell.length_c   1.000
_cell.angle_alpha   90.00
_cell.angle_beta   90.00
_cell.angle_gamma   90.00
#
_symmetry.space_group_name_H-M   'P 1'
#
loop_
_entity.id
_entity.type
_entity.pdbx_description
1 polymer ?
#
loop_
_entity_poly.entity_id
_entity_poly.type
_entity_poly.pdbx_seq_one_letter_code
_entity_poly.pdbx_strand_id
1 'polypeptide(L)'
;MKHPDDNELFNRLEAEMATPDSAVVDLDKARSARTESADRTSDASPDSGPDRSADVKPTESADSKTGESDDSGPAMVDRAAPTQSGPGLIDRIRDSKRLDVLPAWVKSGPEFADAMRWLAGHVWHTIAFHAVRVPFLYVPKLIWRSPRGLANTLGKVGRWAVDAEGEPLRQAEARRENSELYLKLSRQRDRRVRLRMLLTILGSLFALGMGLFLIFGAEPMTQVIAAIVAVLTLGWLGAPADAPLATRAVIKTEVQKLTSDIVVKAMASIGIGQIASAVAKGLDGIRFVAPITREGPGWRADIDLPLGVTVADVADRRARLASGLRRPLGCVWPDADPNEHEGRLILWVGDRDLSKTGIVKWQLANARRHDIFKRIPFGIDPRGRAQSVPMIQHNILVGSLPGQGKTASVRVLACGAALDPSVELWLHENKGTGDLDSLECVSHRFVSGIDDDSIKYAADSLKLLRQEVMRRAAAIKKLPRDLCPDKRITRAIADKRSLKLWPLVGVFDECQNLFAHSKYGKQAGEDAEFIIKLGRALGVILVLATQRPDKDSLPTGISGNVSIRFALKVAGQIENDMILGTSAYKNGVRATSFRPEIDAGNGYLAGATALPVVVRTAYLDDNATHAIAQRALALRKAEGTLSGIALGEESETPAGPSYDLLADVAAVVPPSEERVWNERIAARLAELRPEVYGGWKGENVTSALKPHGIKTRDVAGTTDDGTRTTRRGIARADLTKVIAERDETRGAA
;
A
#
# COMPACT_ATOMS: atom_id res chain seq x y z
N MET A 1 37.32 3.25 -13.15
CA MET A 1 37.43 3.78 -14.53
C MET A 1 36.26 3.25 -15.33
N LYS A 2 35.40 4.11 -15.86
CA LYS A 2 34.33 3.67 -16.77
C LYS A 2 34.99 3.25 -18.09
N HIS A 3 34.65 2.06 -18.56
CA HIS A 3 35.07 1.61 -19.88
C HIS A 3 34.38 2.51 -20.92
N PRO A 4 35.10 3.12 -21.90
CA PRO A 4 34.47 3.95 -22.93
C PRO A 4 33.37 3.20 -23.68
N ASP A 5 33.55 1.92 -23.92
CA ASP A 5 32.60 1.06 -24.63
C ASP A 5 31.30 0.82 -23.84
N ASP A 6 31.33 0.86 -22.51
CA ASP A 6 30.14 0.70 -21.69
C ASP A 6 29.15 1.88 -21.84
N ASN A 7 29.67 3.10 -22.00
CA ASN A 7 28.84 4.28 -22.24
C ASN A 7 28.29 4.31 -23.68
N GLU A 8 29.09 3.87 -24.63
CA GLU A 8 28.64 3.80 -26.01
C GLU A 8 27.63 2.68 -26.26
N LEU A 9 27.84 1.52 -25.61
CA LEU A 9 26.86 0.44 -25.55
C LEU A 9 25.58 0.86 -24.83
N PHE A 10 25.73 1.59 -23.72
CA PHE A 10 24.59 2.12 -22.96
C PHE A 10 23.74 3.07 -23.82
N ASN A 11 24.37 4.06 -24.44
CA ASN A 11 23.67 5.03 -25.30
C ASN A 11 23.03 4.37 -26.50
N ARG A 12 23.68 3.33 -27.08
CA ARG A 12 23.16 2.55 -28.18
C ARG A 12 21.98 1.69 -27.80
N LEU A 13 22.03 1.03 -26.66
CA LEU A 13 20.93 0.22 -26.15
C LEU A 13 19.76 1.09 -25.66
N GLU A 14 20.03 2.26 -25.09
CA GLU A 14 19.01 3.23 -24.71
C GLU A 14 18.30 3.80 -25.95
N ALA A 15 19.03 4.09 -27.01
CA ALA A 15 18.48 4.53 -28.30
C ALA A 15 17.69 3.43 -29.02
N GLU A 16 18.14 2.17 -28.96
CA GLU A 16 17.44 1.03 -29.57
C GLU A 16 16.18 0.63 -28.78
N MET A 17 16.12 0.90 -27.45
CA MET A 17 14.94 0.66 -26.60
C MET A 17 13.96 1.84 -26.58
N ALA A 18 14.37 3.01 -27.01
CA ALA A 18 13.56 4.23 -27.12
C ALA A 18 12.75 4.32 -28.42
N THR A 19 12.51 3.21 -29.12
CA THR A 19 11.56 3.23 -30.24
C THR A 19 10.14 3.47 -29.72
N PRO A 20 9.39 4.38 -30.36
CA PRO A 20 8.13 4.88 -29.83
C PRO A 20 6.99 3.90 -30.11
N ASP A 21 6.75 2.99 -29.17
CA ASP A 21 5.50 2.21 -29.12
C ASP A 21 4.91 2.16 -27.71
N SER A 22 5.19 3.17 -26.90
CA SER A 22 4.30 3.58 -25.84
C SER A 22 3.59 4.82 -26.36
N ALA A 23 2.31 4.71 -26.67
CA ALA A 23 1.42 5.84 -26.91
C ALA A 23 1.30 6.70 -25.62
N VAL A 24 2.37 7.38 -25.28
CA VAL A 24 2.30 8.63 -24.55
C VAL A 24 1.97 9.65 -25.64
N VAL A 25 0.69 9.92 -25.83
CA VAL A 25 0.21 11.07 -26.56
C VAL A 25 0.87 12.28 -25.90
N ASP A 26 1.78 12.91 -26.64
CA ASP A 26 2.41 14.17 -26.23
C ASP A 26 1.32 15.24 -26.20
N LEU A 27 0.75 15.44 -25.01
CA LEU A 27 -0.34 16.37 -24.74
C LEU A 27 0.05 17.82 -25.06
N ASP A 28 1.31 18.14 -25.11
CA ASP A 28 1.82 19.48 -25.49
C ASP A 28 1.77 19.69 -27.00
N LYS A 29 1.98 18.63 -27.79
CA LYS A 29 1.82 18.70 -29.25
C LYS A 29 0.35 18.73 -29.69
N ALA A 30 -0.53 18.10 -28.92
CA ALA A 30 -1.98 18.20 -29.15
C ALA A 30 -2.56 19.55 -28.69
N ARG A 31 -1.92 20.24 -27.74
CA ARG A 31 -2.29 21.60 -27.33
C ARG A 31 -1.88 22.65 -28.35
N SER A 32 -0.67 22.57 -28.91
CA SER A 32 -0.22 23.51 -29.96
C SER A 32 -1.01 23.36 -31.27
N ALA A 33 -1.40 22.14 -31.65
CA ALA A 33 -2.25 21.94 -32.84
C ALA A 33 -3.72 22.45 -32.65
N ARG A 34 -4.21 22.55 -31.41
CA ARG A 34 -5.53 23.11 -31.10
C ARG A 34 -5.53 24.62 -31.04
N THR A 35 -4.39 25.24 -30.73
CA THR A 35 -4.24 26.72 -30.72
C THR A 35 -4.07 27.26 -32.15
N GLU A 36 -3.44 26.54 -33.06
CA GLU A 36 -3.31 26.96 -34.46
C GLU A 36 -4.58 26.80 -35.31
N SER A 37 -5.54 25.97 -34.88
CA SER A 37 -6.85 25.88 -35.57
C SER A 37 -7.90 26.85 -35.08
N ALA A 38 -7.67 27.56 -33.97
CA ALA A 38 -8.57 28.55 -33.43
C ALA A 38 -8.29 29.99 -33.91
N ASP A 39 -7.13 30.22 -34.58
CA ASP A 39 -6.70 31.58 -35.02
C ASP A 39 -6.92 31.87 -36.51
N ARG A 40 -7.69 31.02 -37.24
CA ARG A 40 -7.97 31.21 -38.68
C ARG A 40 -9.43 31.46 -39.03
N THR A 41 -10.28 31.80 -38.06
CA THR A 41 -11.68 32.21 -38.37
C THR A 41 -12.10 33.43 -37.55
N SER A 42 -11.46 34.56 -37.85
CA SER A 42 -12.01 35.89 -37.48
C SER A 42 -11.41 36.92 -38.40
N ASP A 43 -12.01 37.06 -39.61
CA ASP A 43 -12.02 38.29 -40.37
C ASP A 43 -13.07 38.13 -41.50
N ALA A 44 -14.22 38.71 -41.29
CA ALA A 44 -15.08 39.35 -42.29
C ALA A 44 -16.43 39.69 -41.67
N SER A 45 -16.60 40.92 -41.28
CA SER A 45 -17.85 41.65 -41.37
C SER A 45 -17.66 42.71 -42.45
N PRO A 46 -18.68 43.38 -43.06
CA PRO A 46 -19.96 43.74 -42.51
C PRO A 46 -21.17 43.71 -43.50
N ASP A 47 -22.30 43.98 -42.91
CA ASP A 47 -23.37 44.88 -43.39
C ASP A 47 -24.71 44.33 -43.95
N SER A 48 -25.76 45.01 -43.49
CA SER A 48 -27.14 45.15 -43.96
C SER A 48 -28.23 44.16 -43.49
N GLY A 49 -29.07 44.66 -42.53
CA GLY A 49 -30.46 44.20 -42.40
C GLY A 49 -31.35 44.83 -43.52
N PRO A 50 -32.70 44.81 -43.49
CA PRO A 50 -33.62 44.41 -42.44
C PRO A 50 -34.88 43.59 -42.94
N ASP A 51 -35.73 43.24 -41.96
CA ASP A 51 -37.23 43.25 -42.07
C ASP A 51 -37.99 42.01 -42.55
N ARG A 52 -38.92 41.65 -41.70
CA ARG A 52 -40.35 41.29 -41.81
C ARG A 52 -40.82 39.98 -41.21
N SER A 53 -41.44 40.20 -40.04
CA SER A 53 -42.81 39.77 -39.65
C SER A 53 -43.48 38.59 -40.34
N ALA A 54 -43.97 37.65 -39.54
CA ALA A 54 -45.38 37.22 -39.57
C ALA A 54 -45.72 36.29 -38.38
N ASP A 55 -46.73 36.76 -37.68
CA ASP A 55 -47.62 36.11 -36.74
C ASP A 55 -48.06 34.69 -37.10
N VAL A 56 -48.25 33.89 -36.09
CA VAL A 56 -49.51 33.15 -35.83
C VAL A 56 -49.57 32.75 -34.36
N LYS A 57 -50.64 33.17 -33.71
CA LYS A 57 -51.10 32.84 -32.37
C LYS A 57 -52.16 31.70 -32.46
N PRO A 58 -52.81 31.30 -31.38
CA PRO A 58 -52.57 30.16 -30.49
C PRO A 58 -53.78 29.22 -30.48
N THR A 59 -53.66 28.10 -29.76
CA THR A 59 -54.88 27.42 -29.25
C THR A 59 -54.68 26.92 -27.84
N GLU A 60 -55.58 27.35 -26.98
CA GLU A 60 -55.82 27.01 -25.59
C GLU A 60 -56.31 25.56 -25.40
N SER A 61 -55.99 25.00 -24.24
CA SER A 61 -56.96 24.50 -23.22
C SER A 61 -56.19 23.66 -22.23
N ALA A 62 -56.23 23.95 -21.05
CA ALA A 62 -57.12 23.95 -19.91
C ALA A 62 -56.54 23.14 -18.75
N ASP A 63 -56.37 23.84 -17.66
CA ASP A 63 -56.55 23.47 -16.25
C ASP A 63 -56.08 22.14 -15.67
N SER A 64 -55.10 22.24 -14.73
CA SER A 64 -55.45 21.95 -13.34
C SER A 64 -54.36 22.49 -12.38
N LYS A 65 -54.81 23.31 -11.47
CA LYS A 65 -54.09 23.85 -10.32
C LYS A 65 -53.66 22.75 -9.37
N THR A 66 -52.44 22.82 -8.87
CA THR A 66 -52.18 22.61 -7.43
C THR A 66 -50.81 23.16 -7.04
N GLY A 67 -50.80 24.16 -6.19
CA GLY A 67 -49.96 24.37 -5.00
C GLY A 67 -48.44 24.46 -5.17
N GLU A 68 -47.95 25.67 -5.45
CA GLU A 68 -46.61 26.10 -5.06
C GLU A 68 -46.50 26.10 -3.53
N SER A 69 -45.59 25.27 -3.00
CA SER A 69 -44.94 25.52 -1.70
C SER A 69 -43.46 25.71 -1.99
N ASP A 70 -43.06 26.96 -1.86
CA ASP A 70 -41.70 27.43 -1.86
C ASP A 70 -40.96 26.82 -0.65
N ASP A 71 -40.12 25.82 -0.87
CA ASP A 71 -39.20 25.28 0.11
C ASP A 71 -37.77 25.33 -0.45
N SER A 72 -37.19 26.54 -0.35
CA SER A 72 -35.78 26.80 -0.66
C SER A 72 -34.87 26.46 0.50
N GLY A 73 -34.84 25.16 0.89
CA GLY A 73 -33.82 24.60 1.75
C GLY A 73 -32.72 23.95 0.89
N PRO A 74 -31.45 23.92 1.36
CA PRO A 74 -30.37 23.26 0.62
C PRO A 74 -30.72 21.79 0.43
N ALA A 75 -30.78 21.34 -0.82
CA ALA A 75 -31.09 19.97 -1.19
C ALA A 75 -30.08 19.00 -0.58
N MET A 76 -30.44 18.39 0.51
CA MET A 76 -29.73 17.27 1.10
C MET A 76 -29.94 16.06 0.21
N VAL A 77 -28.86 15.63 -0.45
CA VAL A 77 -28.92 14.67 -1.54
C VAL A 77 -29.00 13.24 -1.03
N ASP A 78 -30.21 12.77 -0.87
CA ASP A 78 -30.53 11.34 -0.99
C ASP A 78 -31.27 11.04 -2.31
N ARG A 79 -31.28 11.95 -3.28
CA ARG A 79 -31.85 11.77 -4.61
C ARG A 79 -30.78 11.62 -5.68
N ALA A 80 -30.90 10.54 -6.45
CA ALA A 80 -30.07 10.31 -7.63
C ALA A 80 -30.28 11.43 -8.68
N ALA A 81 -29.18 11.98 -9.22
CA ALA A 81 -29.23 12.92 -10.34
C ALA A 81 -29.90 12.24 -11.57
N PRO A 82 -30.63 13.02 -12.42
CA PRO A 82 -31.24 12.48 -13.62
C PRO A 82 -30.16 11.99 -14.58
N THR A 83 -30.22 10.72 -14.90
CA THR A 83 -29.28 9.98 -15.75
C THR A 83 -29.40 10.45 -17.20
N GLN A 84 -28.30 10.91 -17.78
CA GLN A 84 -28.14 10.92 -19.22
C GLN A 84 -28.25 9.48 -19.75
N SER A 85 -28.91 9.32 -20.90
CA SER A 85 -29.22 8.05 -21.55
C SER A 85 -27.98 7.15 -21.70
N GLY A 86 -27.78 6.28 -20.74
CA GLY A 86 -26.82 5.16 -20.78
C GLY A 86 -27.43 3.93 -21.44
N PRO A 87 -26.63 2.88 -21.68
CA PRO A 87 -27.06 1.64 -22.35
C PRO A 87 -28.33 1.06 -21.74
N GLY A 88 -29.18 0.47 -22.59
CA GLY A 88 -30.51 0.02 -22.23
C GLY A 88 -30.56 -0.92 -21.02
N LEU A 89 -31.71 -0.98 -20.36
CA LEU A 89 -31.91 -1.77 -19.13
C LEU A 89 -31.50 -3.26 -19.31
N ILE A 90 -31.66 -3.78 -20.50
CA ILE A 90 -31.31 -5.17 -20.88
C ILE A 90 -29.79 -5.35 -20.94
N ASP A 91 -29.04 -4.37 -21.45
CA ASP A 91 -27.55 -4.44 -21.51
C ASP A 91 -26.95 -4.34 -20.12
N ARG A 92 -27.51 -3.51 -19.23
CA ARG A 92 -27.09 -3.43 -17.81
C ARG A 92 -27.35 -4.72 -17.03
N ILE A 93 -28.43 -5.44 -17.34
CA ILE A 93 -28.75 -6.73 -16.72
C ILE A 93 -27.83 -7.83 -17.25
N ARG A 94 -27.40 -7.74 -18.52
CA ARG A 94 -26.54 -8.73 -19.16
C ARG A 94 -25.09 -8.64 -18.68
N ASP A 95 -24.61 -7.42 -18.39
CA ASP A 95 -23.25 -7.14 -17.85
C ASP A 95 -23.17 -7.18 -16.33
N SER A 96 -24.29 -7.32 -15.61
CA SER A 96 -24.27 -7.42 -14.16
C SER A 96 -23.64 -8.74 -13.72
N LYS A 97 -22.45 -8.69 -13.13
CA LYS A 97 -21.86 -9.83 -12.40
C LYS A 97 -22.83 -10.24 -11.29
N ARG A 98 -23.43 -11.41 -11.42
CA ARG A 98 -24.26 -11.98 -10.36
C ARG A 98 -23.39 -12.22 -9.14
N LEU A 99 -23.75 -11.63 -8.01
CA LEU A 99 -23.12 -11.92 -6.72
C LEU A 99 -23.41 -13.37 -6.37
N ASP A 100 -22.40 -14.06 -5.86
CA ASP A 100 -22.55 -15.42 -5.36
C ASP A 100 -23.63 -15.47 -4.29
N VAL A 101 -24.59 -16.36 -4.42
CA VAL A 101 -25.70 -16.56 -3.45
C VAL A 101 -25.16 -17.01 -2.09
N LEU A 102 -24.05 -17.75 -2.08
CA LEU A 102 -23.38 -18.21 -0.86
C LEU A 102 -22.04 -17.50 -0.73
N PRO A 103 -21.73 -16.94 0.45
CA PRO A 103 -20.41 -16.35 0.72
C PRO A 103 -19.28 -17.37 0.48
N ALA A 104 -18.13 -16.90 0.02
CA ALA A 104 -16.99 -17.76 -0.32
C ALA A 104 -16.53 -18.68 0.83
N TRP A 105 -16.61 -18.20 2.07
CA TRP A 105 -16.24 -18.97 3.27
C TRP A 105 -17.16 -20.17 3.57
N VAL A 106 -18.41 -20.15 3.05
CA VAL A 106 -19.33 -21.31 3.18
C VAL A 106 -18.97 -22.42 2.21
N LYS A 107 -18.32 -22.06 1.09
CA LYS A 107 -17.90 -23.01 0.04
C LYS A 107 -16.56 -23.69 0.37
N SER A 108 -15.76 -23.12 1.28
CA SER A 108 -14.48 -23.69 1.70
C SER A 108 -14.62 -24.41 3.04
N GLY A 109 -14.41 -25.74 3.07
CA GLY A 109 -14.53 -26.55 4.27
C GLY A 109 -13.72 -26.06 5.48
N PRO A 110 -12.41 -25.68 5.32
CA PRO A 110 -11.62 -25.16 6.43
C PRO A 110 -12.10 -23.80 6.95
N GLU A 111 -12.48 -22.87 6.09
CA GLU A 111 -12.98 -21.55 6.51
C GLU A 111 -14.35 -21.66 7.18
N PHE A 112 -15.21 -22.56 6.73
CA PHE A 112 -16.48 -22.87 7.39
C PHE A 112 -16.24 -23.45 8.81
N ALA A 113 -15.33 -24.39 8.94
CA ALA A 113 -14.97 -24.98 10.23
C ALA A 113 -14.39 -23.93 11.20
N ASP A 114 -13.56 -22.98 10.72
CA ASP A 114 -13.03 -21.88 11.51
C ASP A 114 -14.14 -20.90 11.95
N ALA A 115 -15.06 -20.57 11.04
CA ALA A 115 -16.21 -19.73 11.35
C ALA A 115 -17.14 -20.38 12.37
N MET A 116 -17.37 -21.68 12.27
CA MET A 116 -18.19 -22.43 13.23
C MET A 116 -17.51 -22.57 14.60
N ARG A 117 -16.19 -22.80 14.65
CA ARG A 117 -15.43 -22.80 15.92
C ARG A 117 -15.48 -21.44 16.60
N TRP A 118 -15.33 -20.36 15.83
CA TRP A 118 -15.45 -19.01 16.36
C TRP A 118 -16.86 -18.73 16.90
N LEU A 119 -17.91 -19.13 16.15
CA LEU A 119 -19.29 -18.96 16.55
C LEU A 119 -19.60 -19.75 17.83
N ALA A 120 -19.18 -21.00 17.89
CA ALA A 120 -19.35 -21.85 19.07
C ALA A 120 -18.64 -21.25 20.29
N GLY A 121 -17.38 -20.77 20.13
CA GLY A 121 -16.64 -20.08 21.18
C GLY A 121 -17.33 -18.80 21.65
N HIS A 122 -17.91 -18.02 20.73
CA HIS A 122 -18.64 -16.79 21.06
C HIS A 122 -19.94 -17.08 21.82
N VAL A 123 -20.71 -18.09 21.41
CA VAL A 123 -21.94 -18.52 22.08
C VAL A 123 -21.60 -19.07 23.45
N TRP A 124 -20.60 -19.95 23.57
CA TRP A 124 -20.15 -20.50 24.85
C TRP A 124 -19.70 -19.39 25.81
N HIS A 125 -18.89 -18.46 25.35
CA HIS A 125 -18.47 -17.31 26.19
C HIS A 125 -19.67 -16.50 26.70
N THR A 126 -20.64 -16.23 25.82
CA THR A 126 -21.86 -15.48 26.21
C THR A 126 -22.66 -16.24 27.25
N ILE A 127 -22.87 -17.55 27.08
CA ILE A 127 -23.57 -18.38 28.03
C ILE A 127 -22.82 -18.41 29.36
N ALA A 128 -21.51 -18.72 29.35
CA ALA A 128 -20.71 -18.77 30.58
C ALA A 128 -20.67 -17.41 31.31
N PHE A 129 -20.54 -16.31 30.56
CA PHE A 129 -20.55 -14.96 31.12
C PHE A 129 -21.84 -14.65 31.89
N HIS A 130 -23.01 -15.01 31.36
CA HIS A 130 -24.28 -14.78 32.01
C HIS A 130 -24.56 -15.83 33.09
N ALA A 131 -24.23 -17.11 32.87
CA ALA A 131 -24.44 -18.18 33.85
C ALA A 131 -23.76 -17.89 35.18
N VAL A 132 -22.51 -17.43 35.15
CA VAL A 132 -21.79 -17.04 36.40
C VAL A 132 -22.40 -15.79 37.05
N ARG A 133 -22.90 -14.84 36.27
CA ARG A 133 -23.43 -13.59 36.76
C ARG A 133 -24.85 -13.67 37.28
N VAL A 134 -25.64 -14.66 36.85
CA VAL A 134 -27.04 -14.83 37.34
C VAL A 134 -27.10 -14.98 38.85
N PRO A 135 -26.45 -15.97 39.50
CA PRO A 135 -26.57 -16.15 40.94
C PRO A 135 -25.91 -15.03 41.74
N PHE A 136 -24.75 -14.51 41.30
CA PHE A 136 -23.93 -13.59 42.11
C PHE A 136 -24.21 -12.10 41.87
N LEU A 137 -24.74 -11.72 40.73
CA LEU A 137 -24.95 -10.32 40.38
C LEU A 137 -26.41 -9.98 40.02
N TYR A 138 -27.07 -10.80 39.19
CA TYR A 138 -28.41 -10.45 38.70
C TYR A 138 -29.49 -10.71 39.74
N VAL A 139 -29.46 -11.87 40.39
CA VAL A 139 -30.43 -12.21 41.45
C VAL A 139 -30.31 -11.24 42.64
N PRO A 140 -29.12 -10.97 43.23
CA PRO A 140 -28.99 -9.98 44.30
C PRO A 140 -29.43 -8.57 43.88
N LYS A 141 -29.13 -8.14 42.65
CA LYS A 141 -29.62 -6.85 42.13
C LYS A 141 -31.16 -6.79 42.04
N LEU A 142 -31.80 -7.88 41.62
CA LEU A 142 -33.26 -7.95 41.53
C LEU A 142 -33.88 -7.89 42.94
N ILE A 143 -33.35 -8.63 43.89
CA ILE A 143 -33.79 -8.59 45.29
C ILE A 143 -33.66 -7.16 45.86
N TRP A 144 -32.48 -6.51 45.65
CA TRP A 144 -32.25 -5.14 46.13
C TRP A 144 -33.19 -4.11 45.49
N ARG A 145 -33.59 -4.34 44.24
CA ARG A 145 -34.47 -3.44 43.46
C ARG A 145 -35.97 -3.72 43.71
N SER A 146 -36.35 -4.84 44.30
CA SER A 146 -37.75 -5.21 44.50
C SER A 146 -38.56 -4.21 45.35
N PRO A 147 -38.04 -3.57 46.42
CA PRO A 147 -38.80 -2.54 47.15
C PRO A 147 -39.08 -1.30 46.28
N ARG A 148 -38.09 -0.91 45.44
CA ARG A 148 -38.26 0.19 44.50
C ARG A 148 -39.25 -0.15 43.38
N GLY A 149 -39.27 -1.40 42.92
CA GLY A 149 -40.27 -1.90 41.98
C GLY A 149 -41.68 -1.87 42.53
N LEU A 150 -41.85 -2.27 43.76
CA LEU A 150 -43.13 -2.16 44.47
C LEU A 150 -43.59 -0.70 44.55
N ALA A 151 -42.74 0.19 45.02
CA ALA A 151 -43.03 1.63 45.09
C ALA A 151 -43.37 2.25 43.71
N ASN A 152 -42.61 1.90 42.66
CA ASN A 152 -42.88 2.33 41.28
C ASN A 152 -44.22 1.82 40.76
N THR A 153 -44.56 0.56 41.05
CA THR A 153 -45.83 -0.05 40.60
C THR A 153 -47.01 0.60 41.33
N LEU A 154 -46.94 0.77 42.64
CA LEU A 154 -47.94 1.48 43.41
C LEU A 154 -48.11 2.93 42.96
N GLY A 155 -46.99 3.63 42.71
CA GLY A 155 -47.00 5.00 42.20
C GLY A 155 -47.60 5.10 40.77
N LYS A 156 -47.35 4.14 39.88
CA LYS A 156 -47.97 4.09 38.55
C LYS A 156 -49.46 3.81 38.66
N VAL A 157 -49.85 2.83 39.44
CA VAL A 157 -51.28 2.51 39.69
C VAL A 157 -52.01 3.71 40.29
N GLY A 158 -51.41 4.37 41.30
CA GLY A 158 -51.98 5.58 41.88
C GLY A 158 -52.16 6.72 40.90
N ARG A 159 -51.13 7.03 40.08
CA ARG A 159 -51.22 8.04 39.04
C ARG A 159 -52.25 7.71 37.97
N TRP A 160 -52.34 6.44 37.58
CA TRP A 160 -53.36 5.98 36.66
C TRP A 160 -54.79 6.10 37.24
N ALA A 161 -54.97 5.76 38.51
CA ALA A 161 -56.27 5.85 39.20
C ALA A 161 -56.80 7.29 39.27
N VAL A 162 -55.92 8.29 39.47
CA VAL A 162 -56.31 9.71 39.56
C VAL A 162 -56.26 10.45 38.22
N ASP A 163 -56.04 9.74 37.11
CA ASP A 163 -55.93 10.31 35.74
C ASP A 163 -54.91 11.45 35.62
N ALA A 164 -53.73 11.23 36.27
CA ALA A 164 -52.65 12.22 36.26
C ALA A 164 -52.06 12.45 34.84
N GLU A 165 -52.26 11.54 33.91
CA GLU A 165 -51.82 11.66 32.50
C GLU A 165 -52.55 12.81 31.77
N GLY A 166 -53.79 13.12 32.11
CA GLY A 166 -54.56 14.22 31.57
C GLY A 166 -54.31 15.58 32.21
N GLU A 167 -53.47 15.68 33.23
CA GLU A 167 -53.20 16.91 33.95
C GLU A 167 -52.52 18.01 33.13
N PRO A 168 -51.46 17.70 32.30
CA PRO A 168 -50.81 18.72 31.45
C PRO A 168 -51.79 19.35 30.47
N LEU A 169 -52.68 18.57 29.87
CA LEU A 169 -53.69 19.09 28.93
C LEU A 169 -54.68 20.02 29.64
N ARG A 170 -55.17 19.66 30.83
CA ARG A 170 -56.08 20.54 31.61
C ARG A 170 -55.38 21.81 32.04
N GLN A 171 -54.12 21.76 32.44
CA GLN A 171 -53.35 22.97 32.80
C GLN A 171 -53.10 23.85 31.58
N ALA A 172 -52.89 23.28 30.40
CA ALA A 172 -52.73 24.03 29.17
C ALA A 172 -54.01 24.77 28.76
N GLU A 173 -55.18 24.14 28.87
CA GLU A 173 -56.47 24.74 28.56
C GLU A 173 -56.89 25.75 29.64
N ALA A 174 -56.56 25.53 30.90
CA ALA A 174 -56.75 26.51 31.96
C ALA A 174 -55.96 27.82 31.72
N ARG A 175 -54.72 27.69 31.21
CA ARG A 175 -53.90 28.86 30.83
C ARG A 175 -54.44 29.61 29.60
N ARG A 176 -55.24 28.94 28.76
CA ARG A 176 -55.89 29.56 27.56
C ARG A 176 -57.22 30.18 27.85
N GLU A 177 -57.64 30.22 29.16
CA GLU A 177 -58.93 30.76 29.61
C GLU A 177 -60.19 30.15 28.95
N ASN A 178 -60.04 28.90 28.41
CA ASN A 178 -61.14 28.23 27.72
C ASN A 178 -61.97 27.41 28.71
N SER A 179 -62.91 28.10 29.37
CA SER A 179 -63.72 27.55 30.48
C SER A 179 -64.64 26.39 30.08
N GLU A 180 -65.21 26.40 28.88
CA GLU A 180 -66.09 25.34 28.39
C GLU A 180 -65.35 24.02 28.15
N LEU A 181 -64.18 24.09 27.53
CA LEU A 181 -63.36 22.91 27.23
C LEU A 181 -62.78 22.32 28.50
N TYR A 182 -62.38 23.17 29.42
CA TYR A 182 -61.90 22.78 30.74
C TYR A 182 -62.99 22.00 31.55
N LEU A 183 -64.23 22.52 31.59
CA LEU A 183 -65.36 21.86 32.27
C LEU A 183 -65.70 20.50 31.62
N LYS A 184 -65.66 20.42 30.30
CA LYS A 184 -65.90 19.16 29.57
C LYS A 184 -64.83 18.11 29.85
N LEU A 185 -63.57 18.52 29.85
CA LEU A 185 -62.46 17.64 30.20
C LEU A 185 -62.50 17.18 31.69
N SER A 186 -62.89 18.07 32.59
CA SER A 186 -63.04 17.76 34.02
C SER A 186 -64.15 16.75 34.26
N ARG A 187 -65.33 16.89 33.65
CA ARG A 187 -66.44 15.90 33.76
C ARG A 187 -66.03 14.52 33.18
N GLN A 188 -65.29 14.49 32.09
CA GLN A 188 -64.77 13.21 31.54
C GLN A 188 -63.74 12.57 32.49
N ARG A 189 -62.89 13.38 33.14
CA ARG A 189 -61.97 12.90 34.16
C ARG A 189 -62.72 12.23 35.31
N ASP A 190 -63.73 12.91 35.90
CA ASP A 190 -64.44 12.40 37.06
C ASP A 190 -65.12 11.03 36.80
N ARG A 191 -65.65 10.83 35.62
CA ARG A 191 -66.16 9.54 35.16
C ARG A 191 -65.09 8.47 35.01
N ARG A 192 -63.94 8.81 34.45
CA ARG A 192 -62.79 7.90 34.31
C ARG A 192 -62.18 7.57 35.66
N VAL A 193 -62.01 8.56 36.53
CA VAL A 193 -61.45 8.38 37.86
C VAL A 193 -62.33 7.46 38.72
N ARG A 194 -63.65 7.62 38.67
CA ARG A 194 -64.57 6.70 39.43
C ARG A 194 -64.43 5.28 38.92
N LEU A 195 -64.40 5.05 37.62
CA LEU A 195 -64.21 3.69 37.06
C LEU A 195 -62.86 3.10 37.41
N ARG A 196 -61.77 3.88 37.25
CA ARG A 196 -60.42 3.45 37.59
C ARG A 196 -60.19 3.22 39.09
N MET A 197 -60.82 4.02 39.98
CA MET A 197 -60.79 3.82 41.42
C MET A 197 -61.50 2.52 41.79
N LEU A 198 -62.68 2.26 41.19
CA LEU A 198 -63.40 1.02 41.47
C LEU A 198 -62.58 -0.22 40.99
N LEU A 199 -61.92 -0.14 39.78
CA LEU A 199 -61.06 -1.19 39.32
C LEU A 199 -59.79 -1.39 40.19
N THR A 200 -59.22 -0.29 40.75
CA THR A 200 -58.11 -0.39 41.69
C THR A 200 -58.47 -0.99 42.99
N ILE A 201 -59.64 -0.67 43.54
CA ILE A 201 -60.18 -1.25 44.81
C ILE A 201 -60.42 -2.77 44.58
N LEU A 202 -61.13 -3.14 43.51
CA LEU A 202 -61.40 -4.56 43.19
C LEU A 202 -60.11 -5.34 42.99
N GLY A 203 -59.17 -4.75 42.23
CA GLY A 203 -57.85 -5.35 41.98
C GLY A 203 -57.03 -5.50 43.25
N SER A 204 -57.09 -4.54 44.17
CA SER A 204 -56.39 -4.60 45.44
C SER A 204 -56.99 -5.66 46.37
N LEU A 205 -58.34 -5.78 46.38
CA LEU A 205 -59.02 -6.84 47.13
C LEU A 205 -58.71 -8.22 46.57
N PHE A 206 -58.68 -8.35 45.28
CA PHE A 206 -58.26 -9.61 44.57
C PHE A 206 -56.83 -9.96 44.96
N ALA A 207 -55.90 -9.00 44.86
CA ALA A 207 -54.49 -9.23 45.17
C ALA A 207 -54.30 -9.60 46.64
N LEU A 208 -55.05 -8.98 47.52
CA LEU A 208 -55.06 -9.32 48.95
C LEU A 208 -55.59 -10.74 49.20
N GLY A 209 -56.75 -11.10 48.60
CA GLY A 209 -57.32 -12.46 48.69
C GLY A 209 -56.37 -13.52 48.13
N MET A 210 -55.75 -13.26 46.97
CA MET A 210 -54.74 -14.15 46.39
C MET A 210 -53.51 -14.27 47.31
N GLY A 211 -53.09 -13.17 47.93
CA GLY A 211 -51.96 -13.18 48.88
C GLY A 211 -52.24 -14.02 50.07
N LEU A 212 -53.46 -13.86 50.68
CA LEU A 212 -53.92 -14.67 51.84
C LEU A 212 -54.05 -16.16 51.46
N PHE A 213 -54.59 -16.47 50.27
CA PHE A 213 -54.67 -17.85 49.77
C PHE A 213 -53.24 -18.46 49.58
N LEU A 214 -52.32 -17.73 49.04
CA LEU A 214 -50.94 -18.19 48.89
C LEU A 214 -50.24 -18.44 50.23
N ILE A 215 -50.55 -17.60 51.29
CA ILE A 215 -49.91 -17.73 52.59
C ILE A 215 -50.51 -18.87 53.38
N PHE A 216 -51.86 -19.05 53.40
CA PHE A 216 -52.56 -19.97 54.29
C PHE A 216 -53.11 -21.22 53.58
N GLY A 217 -53.32 -21.20 52.23
CA GLY A 217 -53.99 -22.28 51.54
C GLY A 217 -53.09 -23.03 50.54
N ALA A 218 -51.93 -22.49 50.20
CA ALA A 218 -51.03 -23.13 49.20
C ALA A 218 -50.00 -24.01 49.93
N GLU A 219 -49.52 -25.03 49.18
CA GLU A 219 -48.42 -25.87 49.66
C GLU A 219 -47.10 -25.09 49.79
N PRO A 220 -46.22 -25.45 50.79
CA PRO A 220 -45.00 -24.72 51.07
C PRO A 220 -44.12 -24.48 49.86
N MET A 221 -44.01 -25.44 48.89
CA MET A 221 -43.26 -25.30 47.66
C MET A 221 -43.85 -24.21 46.76
N THR A 222 -45.18 -24.15 46.65
CA THR A 222 -45.89 -23.13 45.85
C THR A 222 -45.70 -21.72 46.45
N GLN A 223 -45.68 -21.62 47.77
CA GLN A 223 -45.42 -20.34 48.51
C GLN A 223 -44.02 -19.82 48.18
N VAL A 224 -43.00 -20.67 48.24
CA VAL A 224 -41.60 -20.31 47.91
C VAL A 224 -41.46 -19.89 46.43
N ILE A 225 -42.06 -20.64 45.53
CA ILE A 225 -42.02 -20.29 44.08
C ILE A 225 -42.72 -18.96 43.85
N ALA A 226 -43.88 -18.73 44.40
CA ALA A 226 -44.64 -17.49 44.27
C ALA A 226 -43.86 -16.28 44.86
N ALA A 227 -43.22 -16.44 46.01
CA ALA A 227 -42.38 -15.41 46.63
C ALA A 227 -41.14 -15.07 45.72
N ILE A 228 -40.48 -16.08 45.19
CA ILE A 228 -39.34 -15.86 44.25
C ILE A 228 -39.83 -15.14 43.01
N VAL A 229 -40.90 -15.56 42.38
CA VAL A 229 -41.45 -14.92 41.18
C VAL A 229 -41.86 -13.47 41.47
N ALA A 230 -42.50 -13.22 42.61
CA ALA A 230 -42.88 -11.86 43.03
C ALA A 230 -41.66 -10.96 43.20
N VAL A 231 -40.63 -11.42 43.91
CA VAL A 231 -39.39 -10.65 44.12
C VAL A 231 -38.67 -10.37 42.81
N LEU A 232 -38.56 -11.36 41.92
CA LEU A 232 -37.91 -11.20 40.64
C LEU A 232 -38.66 -10.24 39.71
N THR A 233 -40.00 -10.34 39.66
CA THR A 233 -40.83 -9.44 38.83
C THR A 233 -40.81 -8.01 39.37
N LEU A 234 -40.92 -7.81 40.65
CA LEU A 234 -40.79 -6.49 41.28
C LEU A 234 -39.39 -5.92 41.09
N GLY A 235 -38.36 -6.74 41.20
CA GLY A 235 -36.97 -6.33 40.93
C GLY A 235 -36.75 -5.87 39.50
N TRP A 236 -37.40 -6.52 38.55
CA TRP A 236 -37.36 -6.13 37.13
C TRP A 236 -38.12 -4.80 36.89
N LEU A 237 -39.29 -4.63 37.48
CA LEU A 237 -40.08 -3.37 37.45
C LEU A 237 -39.39 -2.21 38.15
N GLY A 238 -38.49 -2.49 39.09
CA GLY A 238 -37.68 -1.50 39.83
C GLY A 238 -36.39 -1.11 39.11
N ALA A 239 -36.10 -1.68 37.92
CA ALA A 239 -34.88 -1.37 37.15
C ALA A 239 -34.94 0.07 36.60
N PRO A 240 -33.93 0.93 36.87
CA PRO A 240 -33.85 2.25 36.25
C PRO A 240 -33.54 2.10 34.77
N ALA A 241 -34.07 3.02 33.93
CA ALA A 241 -33.88 3.01 32.49
C ALA A 241 -32.38 3.09 32.09
N ASP A 242 -31.60 3.81 32.88
CA ASP A 242 -30.18 4.08 32.59
C ASP A 242 -29.22 2.96 33.05
N ALA A 243 -29.70 1.97 33.81
CA ALA A 243 -28.91 0.89 34.35
C ALA A 243 -29.56 -0.48 34.07
N PRO A 244 -29.42 -1.04 32.88
CA PRO A 244 -29.99 -2.33 32.53
C PRO A 244 -29.49 -3.43 33.46
N LEU A 245 -30.32 -4.44 33.71
CA LEU A 245 -30.00 -5.56 34.61
C LEU A 245 -28.82 -6.38 34.05
N ALA A 246 -28.89 -6.71 32.78
CA ALA A 246 -27.88 -7.50 32.09
C ALA A 246 -26.87 -6.58 31.38
N THR A 247 -25.61 -6.71 31.75
CA THR A 247 -24.50 -6.11 31.02
C THR A 247 -24.22 -6.96 29.78
N ARG A 248 -23.91 -6.32 28.62
CA ARG A 248 -23.57 -7.03 27.40
C ARG A 248 -22.27 -7.81 27.60
N ALA A 249 -22.27 -9.11 27.29
CA ALA A 249 -21.06 -9.95 27.33
C ALA A 249 -19.98 -9.49 26.33
N VAL A 250 -20.41 -8.83 25.26
CA VAL A 250 -19.53 -8.27 24.21
C VAL A 250 -19.94 -6.84 23.95
N ILE A 251 -19.01 -5.91 24.12
CA ILE A 251 -19.19 -4.51 23.76
C ILE A 251 -19.07 -4.43 22.24
N LYS A 252 -20.20 -4.37 21.53
CA LYS A 252 -20.19 -3.97 20.12
C LYS A 252 -19.94 -2.46 20.10
N THR A 253 -18.79 -2.06 19.61
CA THR A 253 -18.56 -0.67 19.22
C THR A 253 -19.46 -0.42 18.01
N GLU A 254 -20.61 0.19 18.22
CA GLU A 254 -21.47 0.62 17.12
C GLU A 254 -20.75 1.73 16.38
N VAL A 255 -20.27 1.37 15.19
CA VAL A 255 -19.62 2.32 14.28
C VAL A 255 -20.74 3.16 13.66
N GLN A 256 -20.80 4.43 14.05
CA GLN A 256 -21.80 5.36 13.52
C GLN A 256 -21.73 5.37 11.99
N LYS A 257 -22.89 5.24 11.32
CA LYS A 257 -23.00 5.39 9.85
C LYS A 257 -22.40 6.72 9.42
N LEU A 258 -21.66 6.72 8.31
CA LEU A 258 -21.19 7.94 7.68
C LEU A 258 -22.38 8.58 6.95
N THR A 259 -22.73 9.80 7.32
CA THR A 259 -23.78 10.61 6.66
C THR A 259 -23.16 11.85 6.03
N SER A 260 -23.83 12.44 5.03
CA SER A 260 -23.39 13.67 4.40
C SER A 260 -23.17 14.80 5.41
N ASP A 261 -24.06 14.96 6.36
CA ASP A 261 -23.97 15.92 7.48
C ASP A 261 -22.66 15.79 8.28
N ILE A 262 -22.30 14.55 8.63
CA ILE A 262 -21.07 14.28 9.39
C ILE A 262 -19.86 14.66 8.55
N VAL A 263 -19.87 14.31 7.27
CA VAL A 263 -18.79 14.64 6.33
C VAL A 263 -18.65 16.13 6.14
N VAL A 264 -19.75 16.86 5.88
CA VAL A 264 -19.76 18.32 5.70
C VAL A 264 -19.23 19.02 6.96
N LYS A 265 -19.72 18.65 8.15
CA LYS A 265 -19.24 19.21 9.42
C LYS A 265 -17.76 18.94 9.66
N ALA A 266 -17.31 17.72 9.36
CA ALA A 266 -15.91 17.36 9.46
C ALA A 266 -15.04 18.16 8.50
N MET A 267 -15.45 18.28 7.23
CA MET A 267 -14.75 19.07 6.21
C MET A 267 -14.68 20.56 6.57
N ALA A 268 -15.75 21.14 7.10
CA ALA A 268 -15.76 22.54 7.57
C ALA A 268 -14.75 22.79 8.70
N SER A 269 -14.40 21.76 9.50
CA SER A 269 -13.52 21.87 10.66
C SER A 269 -12.03 21.65 10.37
N ILE A 270 -11.64 21.29 9.11
CA ILE A 270 -10.23 20.97 8.81
C ILE A 270 -9.32 22.20 8.71
N GLY A 271 -9.89 23.41 8.70
CA GLY A 271 -9.13 24.66 8.66
C GLY A 271 -8.72 25.10 7.24
N ILE A 272 -9.51 24.75 6.21
CA ILE A 272 -9.43 25.31 4.87
C ILE A 272 -10.50 26.38 4.75
N GLY A 273 -10.09 27.65 4.59
CA GLY A 273 -11.00 28.80 4.61
C GLY A 273 -12.09 28.75 3.53
N GLN A 274 -11.73 28.29 2.32
CA GLN A 274 -12.67 28.14 1.21
C GLN A 274 -13.79 27.15 1.54
N ILE A 275 -13.45 25.99 2.14
CA ILE A 275 -14.43 24.97 2.56
C ILE A 275 -15.34 25.55 3.65
N ALA A 276 -14.74 26.14 4.70
CA ALA A 276 -15.51 26.70 5.80
C ALA A 276 -16.46 27.82 5.35
N SER A 277 -16.00 28.71 4.45
CA SER A 277 -16.81 29.77 3.89
C SER A 277 -17.93 29.26 2.99
N ALA A 278 -17.67 28.24 2.18
CA ALA A 278 -18.65 27.64 1.30
C ALA A 278 -19.78 26.97 2.10
N VAL A 279 -19.42 26.21 3.14
CA VAL A 279 -20.39 25.57 4.04
C VAL A 279 -21.21 26.62 4.82
N ALA A 280 -20.58 27.69 5.32
CA ALA A 280 -21.26 28.73 6.06
C ALA A 280 -22.27 29.55 5.20
N LYS A 281 -22.00 29.72 3.92
CA LYS A 281 -22.87 30.45 2.99
C LYS A 281 -24.02 29.60 2.44
N GLY A 282 -24.10 28.30 2.79
CA GLY A 282 -25.13 27.41 2.23
C GLY A 282 -25.04 27.22 0.71
N LEU A 283 -23.96 27.70 0.09
CA LEU A 283 -23.69 27.50 -1.32
C LEU A 283 -23.17 26.10 -1.55
N ASP A 284 -23.31 25.56 -2.76
CA ASP A 284 -22.86 24.22 -3.23
C ASP A 284 -21.33 23.99 -3.10
N GLY A 285 -20.76 24.36 -1.96
CA GLY A 285 -19.33 24.34 -1.72
C GLY A 285 -18.74 22.96 -1.50
N ILE A 286 -19.56 22.01 -1.09
CA ILE A 286 -19.21 20.58 -1.00
C ILE A 286 -20.34 19.81 -1.68
N ARG A 287 -20.10 19.35 -2.89
CA ARG A 287 -21.09 18.63 -3.67
C ARG A 287 -20.82 17.13 -3.60
N PHE A 288 -21.78 16.35 -3.13
CA PHE A 288 -21.74 14.89 -3.25
C PHE A 288 -22.12 14.49 -4.66
N VAL A 289 -21.21 13.81 -5.35
CA VAL A 289 -21.42 13.36 -6.74
C VAL A 289 -22.30 12.13 -6.79
N ALA A 290 -22.21 11.31 -5.74
CA ALA A 290 -23.02 10.11 -5.57
C ALA A 290 -23.40 9.96 -4.08
N PRO A 291 -24.50 9.22 -3.78
CA PRO A 291 -24.82 8.86 -2.42
C PRO A 291 -23.66 8.13 -1.72
N ILE A 292 -23.52 8.35 -0.41
CA ILE A 292 -22.54 7.63 0.39
C ILE A 292 -22.88 6.14 0.38
N THR A 293 -21.95 5.32 -0.13
CA THR A 293 -22.14 3.88 -0.31
C THR A 293 -21.23 3.07 0.59
N ARG A 294 -21.63 1.84 0.85
CA ARG A 294 -20.80 0.87 1.54
C ARG A 294 -19.77 0.29 0.55
N GLU A 295 -18.47 0.40 0.86
CA GLU A 295 -17.39 -0.19 0.07
C GLU A 295 -16.47 -1.00 0.99
N GLY A 296 -16.55 -2.34 0.89
CA GLY A 296 -15.79 -3.23 1.75
C GLY A 296 -16.04 -2.99 3.25
N PRO A 297 -14.99 -2.89 4.09
CA PRO A 297 -15.12 -2.67 5.53
C PRO A 297 -15.29 -1.18 5.89
N GLY A 298 -15.84 -0.35 5.01
CA GLY A 298 -15.98 1.09 5.22
C GLY A 298 -17.05 1.73 4.35
N TRP A 299 -17.01 3.05 4.30
CA TRP A 299 -17.95 3.92 3.60
C TRP A 299 -17.18 4.78 2.60
N ARG A 300 -17.72 4.94 1.40
CA ARG A 300 -17.19 5.80 0.36
C ARG A 300 -18.11 6.99 0.13
N ALA A 301 -17.52 8.18 0.09
CA ALA A 301 -18.17 9.42 -0.31
C ALA A 301 -17.37 10.06 -1.45
N ASP A 302 -18.02 10.28 -2.59
CA ASP A 302 -17.45 10.96 -3.75
C ASP A 302 -17.89 12.42 -3.72
N ILE A 303 -16.92 13.34 -3.64
CA ILE A 303 -17.15 14.74 -3.27
C ILE A 303 -16.41 15.66 -4.24
N ASP A 304 -17.09 16.65 -4.77
CA ASP A 304 -16.46 17.81 -5.40
C ASP A 304 -16.14 18.87 -4.33
N LEU A 305 -14.87 19.21 -4.26
CA LEU A 305 -14.38 20.25 -3.36
C LEU A 305 -14.65 21.66 -3.95
N PRO A 306 -14.74 22.69 -3.11
CA PRO A 306 -14.85 24.07 -3.59
C PRO A 306 -13.72 24.44 -4.55
N LEU A 307 -14.02 25.35 -5.48
CA LEU A 307 -13.04 25.82 -6.46
C LEU A 307 -11.74 26.32 -5.80
N GLY A 308 -10.61 25.88 -6.32
CA GLY A 308 -9.29 26.22 -5.81
C GLY A 308 -8.82 25.37 -4.61
N VAL A 309 -9.60 24.36 -4.20
CA VAL A 309 -9.20 23.38 -3.18
C VAL A 309 -8.91 22.06 -3.85
N THR A 310 -7.76 21.47 -3.54
CA THR A 310 -7.33 20.18 -4.08
C THR A 310 -7.48 19.06 -3.05
N VAL A 311 -7.51 17.83 -3.52
CA VAL A 311 -7.47 16.65 -2.64
C VAL A 311 -6.20 16.61 -1.79
N ALA A 312 -5.07 17.09 -2.32
CA ALA A 312 -3.81 17.21 -1.58
C ALA A 312 -3.95 18.10 -0.34
N ASP A 313 -4.68 19.24 -0.44
CA ASP A 313 -4.93 20.15 0.68
C ASP A 313 -5.73 19.46 1.80
N VAL A 314 -6.67 18.58 1.43
CA VAL A 314 -7.46 17.78 2.39
C VAL A 314 -6.61 16.69 3.00
N ALA A 315 -5.80 16.00 2.20
CA ALA A 315 -4.89 14.95 2.65
C ALA A 315 -3.85 15.49 3.66
N ASP A 316 -3.38 16.72 3.48
CA ASP A 316 -2.49 17.40 4.41
C ASP A 316 -3.11 17.59 5.80
N ARG A 317 -4.42 17.69 5.84
CA ARG A 317 -5.20 17.89 7.08
C ARG A 317 -5.94 16.64 7.52
N ARG A 318 -5.51 15.47 7.04
CA ARG A 318 -6.13 14.16 7.33
C ARG A 318 -6.37 13.93 8.83
N ALA A 319 -5.43 14.35 9.69
CA ALA A 319 -5.59 14.23 11.14
C ALA A 319 -6.77 15.06 11.67
N ARG A 320 -6.96 16.28 11.17
CA ARG A 320 -8.10 17.14 11.54
C ARG A 320 -9.41 16.56 10.99
N LEU A 321 -9.39 16.05 9.76
CA LEU A 321 -10.54 15.37 9.16
C LEU A 321 -10.95 14.15 9.99
N ALA A 322 -10.00 13.32 10.41
CA ALA A 322 -10.25 12.18 11.27
C ALA A 322 -10.86 12.57 12.61
N SER A 323 -10.35 13.66 13.21
CA SER A 323 -10.93 14.24 14.44
C SER A 323 -12.37 14.73 14.23
N GLY A 324 -12.64 15.45 13.13
CA GLY A 324 -13.98 15.92 12.77
C GLY A 324 -14.97 14.77 12.54
N LEU A 325 -14.53 13.70 11.91
CA LEU A 325 -15.30 12.47 11.69
C LEU A 325 -15.44 11.60 12.95
N ARG A 326 -14.78 11.94 14.06
CA ARG A 326 -14.71 11.13 15.28
C ARG A 326 -14.22 9.69 15.01
N ARG A 327 -13.22 9.56 14.09
CA ARG A 327 -12.62 8.29 13.70
C ARG A 327 -11.10 8.29 13.97
N PRO A 328 -10.51 7.11 14.27
CA PRO A 328 -9.05 6.96 14.27
C PRO A 328 -8.45 7.36 12.92
N LEU A 329 -7.22 7.88 12.94
CA LEU A 329 -6.51 8.31 11.72
C LEU A 329 -6.41 7.20 10.67
N GLY A 330 -6.16 5.96 11.08
CA GLY A 330 -6.06 4.80 10.19
C GLY A 330 -7.39 4.35 9.56
N CYS A 331 -8.52 5.00 9.89
CA CYS A 331 -9.81 4.77 9.26
C CYS A 331 -10.12 5.75 8.11
N VAL A 332 -9.40 6.88 7.99
CA VAL A 332 -9.79 7.99 7.10
C VAL A 332 -8.79 8.12 5.97
N TRP A 333 -9.24 7.94 4.73
CA TRP A 333 -8.41 7.91 3.54
C TRP A 333 -9.01 8.83 2.48
N PRO A 334 -8.50 10.07 2.36
CA PRO A 334 -8.83 10.98 1.27
C PRO A 334 -7.94 10.64 0.06
N ASP A 335 -8.55 10.18 -1.03
CA ASP A 335 -7.88 9.83 -2.28
C ASP A 335 -8.37 10.73 -3.42
N ALA A 336 -7.54 11.01 -4.42
CA ALA A 336 -7.95 11.66 -5.65
C ALA A 336 -8.55 10.63 -6.62
N ASP A 337 -9.49 11.06 -7.48
CA ASP A 337 -9.93 10.25 -8.61
C ASP A 337 -9.00 10.53 -9.81
N PRO A 338 -8.27 9.52 -10.33
CA PRO A 338 -7.31 9.73 -11.41
C PRO A 338 -7.95 10.09 -12.76
N ASN A 339 -9.26 9.91 -12.90
CA ASN A 339 -10.00 10.16 -14.15
C ASN A 339 -10.75 11.50 -14.15
N GLU A 340 -10.66 12.25 -13.05
CA GLU A 340 -11.42 13.49 -12.83
C GLU A 340 -10.47 14.65 -12.49
N HIS A 341 -11.04 15.79 -12.15
CA HIS A 341 -10.27 16.98 -11.79
C HIS A 341 -9.68 16.90 -10.38
N GLU A 342 -8.65 17.71 -10.08
CA GLU A 342 -7.90 17.70 -8.81
C GLU A 342 -8.75 18.00 -7.55
N GLY A 343 -9.95 18.55 -7.71
CA GLY A 343 -10.92 18.77 -6.65
C GLY A 343 -11.88 17.60 -6.42
N ARG A 344 -11.80 16.48 -7.21
CA ARG A 344 -12.61 15.29 -7.00
C ARG A 344 -12.01 14.42 -5.90
N LEU A 345 -12.62 14.48 -4.73
CA LEU A 345 -12.22 13.72 -3.54
C LEU A 345 -13.02 12.41 -3.43
N ILE A 346 -12.34 11.29 -3.37
CA ILE A 346 -12.88 10.01 -2.91
C ILE A 346 -12.52 9.87 -1.43
N LEU A 347 -13.45 10.21 -0.55
CA LEU A 347 -13.26 10.02 0.88
C LEU A 347 -13.72 8.62 1.29
N TRP A 348 -12.77 7.76 1.64
CA TRP A 348 -13.09 6.47 2.21
C TRP A 348 -12.86 6.46 3.73
N VAL A 349 -13.89 6.00 4.48
CA VAL A 349 -13.88 5.97 5.94
C VAL A 349 -14.16 4.56 6.43
N GLY A 350 -13.13 3.91 6.97
CA GLY A 350 -13.21 2.54 7.49
C GLY A 350 -13.95 2.45 8.83
N ASP A 351 -14.58 1.31 9.06
CA ASP A 351 -15.17 0.97 10.37
C ASP A 351 -14.10 0.66 11.42
N ARG A 352 -12.95 0.14 10.96
CA ARG A 352 -11.81 -0.22 11.81
C ARG A 352 -10.54 0.38 11.24
N ASP A 353 -9.61 0.69 12.12
CA ASP A 353 -8.25 1.09 11.76
C ASP A 353 -7.56 -0.04 11.00
N LEU A 354 -6.88 0.28 9.88
CA LEU A 354 -6.15 -0.68 9.07
C LEU A 354 -5.14 -1.49 9.89
N SER A 355 -4.52 -0.88 10.89
CA SER A 355 -3.60 -1.56 11.82
C SER A 355 -4.26 -2.65 12.66
N LYS A 356 -5.59 -2.57 12.87
CA LYS A 356 -6.38 -3.52 13.66
C LYS A 356 -7.03 -4.63 12.83
N THR A 357 -6.78 -4.69 11.53
CA THR A 357 -7.33 -5.73 10.65
C THR A 357 -6.68 -7.11 10.83
N GLY A 358 -5.67 -7.21 11.70
CA GLY A 358 -4.93 -8.46 11.93
C GLY A 358 -3.86 -8.72 10.88
N ILE A 359 -3.32 -9.94 10.90
CA ILE A 359 -2.30 -10.39 9.96
C ILE A 359 -2.94 -10.66 8.60
N VAL A 360 -2.40 -10.03 7.55
CA VAL A 360 -2.81 -10.30 6.16
C VAL A 360 -2.17 -11.59 5.70
N LYS A 361 -3.00 -12.61 5.48
CA LYS A 361 -2.55 -13.90 4.96
C LYS A 361 -2.10 -13.74 3.51
N TRP A 362 -0.95 -14.30 3.16
CA TRP A 362 -0.47 -14.26 1.79
C TRP A 362 -1.23 -15.25 0.90
N GLN A 363 -1.72 -14.78 -0.25
CA GLN A 363 -2.56 -15.59 -1.15
C GLN A 363 -1.81 -16.80 -1.74
N LEU A 364 -0.47 -16.69 -1.89
CA LEU A 364 0.36 -17.78 -2.40
C LEU A 364 0.96 -18.67 -1.29
N ALA A 365 0.58 -18.46 -0.01
CA ALA A 365 1.13 -19.23 1.11
C ALA A 365 1.03 -20.75 0.92
N ASN A 366 -0.03 -21.23 0.27
CA ASN A 366 -0.26 -22.65 -0.03
C ASN A 366 -0.15 -22.99 -1.53
N ALA A 367 0.27 -22.04 -2.37
CA ALA A 367 0.40 -22.29 -3.80
C ALA A 367 1.55 -23.27 -4.08
N ARG A 368 1.33 -24.18 -5.02
CA ARG A 368 2.37 -25.12 -5.47
C ARG A 368 3.38 -24.44 -6.39
N ARG A 369 2.92 -23.50 -7.22
CA ARG A 369 3.70 -22.78 -8.23
C ARG A 369 3.13 -21.38 -8.41
N HIS A 370 3.98 -20.42 -8.76
CA HIS A 370 3.61 -19.10 -9.24
C HIS A 370 4.34 -18.82 -10.56
N ASP A 371 3.73 -18.06 -11.44
CA ASP A 371 4.35 -17.59 -12.68
C ASP A 371 4.83 -16.15 -12.47
N ILE A 372 6.13 -15.91 -12.50
CA ILE A 372 6.75 -14.59 -12.25
C ILE A 372 6.33 -13.52 -13.27
N PHE A 373 5.85 -13.92 -14.47
CA PHE A 373 5.29 -12.99 -15.46
C PHE A 373 3.90 -12.48 -15.06
N LYS A 374 3.27 -13.09 -14.04
CA LYS A 374 2.07 -12.58 -13.37
C LYS A 374 2.45 -11.76 -12.16
N ARG A 375 1.53 -10.87 -11.76
CA ARG A 375 1.74 -10.03 -10.58
C ARG A 375 1.76 -10.88 -9.30
N ILE A 376 2.71 -10.62 -8.41
CA ILE A 376 2.80 -11.27 -7.09
C ILE A 376 1.78 -10.61 -6.16
N PRO A 377 0.86 -11.36 -5.53
CA PRO A 377 0.01 -10.84 -4.46
C PRO A 377 0.88 -10.27 -3.33
N PHE A 378 0.67 -9.01 -2.99
CA PHE A 378 1.56 -8.31 -2.08
C PHE A 378 0.90 -7.94 -0.74
N GLY A 379 -0.39 -7.62 -0.77
CA GLY A 379 -1.12 -7.22 0.42
C GLY A 379 -2.55 -6.80 0.12
N ILE A 380 -3.13 -6.00 1.00
CA ILE A 380 -4.46 -5.40 0.85
C ILE A 380 -4.41 -3.90 1.03
N ASP A 381 -5.29 -3.18 0.34
CA ASP A 381 -5.50 -1.76 0.60
C ASP A 381 -6.46 -1.53 1.80
N PRO A 382 -6.67 -0.28 2.26
CA PRO A 382 -7.60 0.02 3.34
C PRO A 382 -9.04 -0.44 3.09
N ARG A 383 -9.44 -0.58 1.83
CA ARG A 383 -10.77 -1.05 1.40
C ARG A 383 -10.90 -2.57 1.39
N GLY A 384 -9.81 -3.29 1.72
CA GLY A 384 -9.74 -4.75 1.72
C GLY A 384 -9.51 -5.36 0.34
N ARG A 385 -9.19 -4.55 -0.70
CA ARG A 385 -8.91 -5.03 -2.04
C ARG A 385 -7.48 -5.55 -2.13
N ALA A 386 -7.30 -6.70 -2.76
CA ALA A 386 -6.00 -7.29 -2.97
C ALA A 386 -5.12 -6.37 -3.84
N GLN A 387 -3.89 -6.14 -3.40
CA GLN A 387 -2.87 -5.41 -4.14
C GLN A 387 -1.73 -6.36 -4.52
N SER A 388 -1.21 -6.17 -5.73
CA SER A 388 -0.19 -7.05 -6.29
C SER A 388 0.88 -6.25 -7.03
N VAL A 389 2.10 -6.79 -7.07
CA VAL A 389 3.29 -6.15 -7.65
C VAL A 389 3.76 -6.95 -8.86
N PRO A 390 3.95 -6.32 -10.04
CA PRO A 390 4.61 -6.96 -11.17
C PRO A 390 6.12 -7.00 -10.91
N MET A 391 6.77 -8.12 -11.23
CA MET A 391 8.23 -8.27 -11.10
C MET A 391 8.93 -8.09 -12.43
N ILE A 392 8.44 -8.76 -13.48
CA ILE A 392 9.06 -8.70 -14.80
C ILE A 392 9.01 -7.27 -15.35
N GLN A 393 10.13 -6.81 -15.89
CA GLN A 393 10.34 -5.45 -16.41
C GLN A 393 10.33 -4.34 -15.37
N HIS A 394 10.38 -4.67 -14.07
CA HIS A 394 10.39 -3.70 -13.00
C HIS A 394 11.53 -3.96 -12.01
N ASN A 395 12.13 -2.90 -11.50
CA ASN A 395 12.99 -2.94 -10.32
C ASN A 395 12.22 -2.36 -9.14
N ILE A 396 12.49 -2.87 -7.94
CA ILE A 396 11.71 -2.56 -6.75
C ILE A 396 12.63 -1.96 -5.68
N LEU A 397 12.19 -0.87 -5.07
CA LEU A 397 12.82 -0.25 -3.92
C LEU A 397 11.88 -0.29 -2.73
N VAL A 398 12.33 -0.86 -1.62
CA VAL A 398 11.61 -0.90 -0.35
C VAL A 398 12.38 -0.08 0.70
N GLY A 399 11.73 0.90 1.29
CA GLY A 399 12.34 1.71 2.32
C GLY A 399 11.50 1.85 3.58
N SER A 400 12.17 1.89 4.75
CA SER A 400 11.49 2.06 6.04
C SER A 400 12.43 2.44 7.16
N LEU A 401 11.87 2.92 8.28
CA LEU A 401 12.55 2.85 9.57
C LEU A 401 12.66 1.39 10.07
N PRO A 402 13.58 1.10 11.02
CA PRO A 402 13.67 -0.21 11.67
C PRO A 402 12.34 -0.64 12.30
N GLY A 403 12.04 -1.95 12.27
CA GLY A 403 10.85 -2.51 12.89
C GLY A 403 9.52 -2.26 12.18
N GLN A 404 9.50 -1.61 11.00
CA GLN A 404 8.26 -1.25 10.30
C GLN A 404 7.75 -2.30 9.31
N GLY A 405 8.42 -3.45 9.16
CA GLY A 405 7.97 -4.56 8.30
C GLY A 405 8.67 -4.65 6.95
N LYS A 406 9.84 -4.01 6.76
CA LYS A 406 10.66 -4.08 5.55
C LYS A 406 10.95 -5.52 5.13
N THR A 407 11.53 -6.30 6.03
CA THR A 407 11.90 -7.70 5.77
C THR A 407 10.70 -8.57 5.40
N ALA A 408 9.53 -8.36 6.03
CA ALA A 408 8.31 -9.06 5.65
C ALA A 408 7.91 -8.78 4.21
N SER A 409 8.03 -7.52 3.76
CA SER A 409 7.76 -7.12 2.38
C SER A 409 8.75 -7.75 1.40
N VAL A 410 10.04 -7.82 1.75
CA VAL A 410 11.08 -8.47 0.95
C VAL A 410 10.82 -9.97 0.86
N ARG A 411 10.49 -10.64 1.97
CA ARG A 411 10.15 -12.08 2.00
C ARG A 411 8.99 -12.41 1.06
N VAL A 412 7.94 -11.60 1.01
CA VAL A 412 6.79 -11.80 0.11
C VAL A 412 7.24 -11.80 -1.35
N LEU A 413 8.10 -10.85 -1.75
CA LEU A 413 8.62 -10.75 -3.11
C LEU A 413 9.56 -11.90 -3.45
N ALA A 414 10.51 -12.22 -2.55
CA ALA A 414 11.46 -13.31 -2.72
C ALA A 414 10.77 -14.68 -2.78
N CYS A 415 9.79 -14.94 -1.90
CA CYS A 415 8.98 -16.16 -1.95
C CYS A 415 8.16 -16.27 -3.25
N GLY A 416 7.62 -15.14 -3.74
CA GLY A 416 6.92 -15.09 -5.01
C GLY A 416 7.81 -15.49 -6.18
N ALA A 417 9.05 -14.99 -6.20
CA ALA A 417 10.07 -15.36 -7.18
C ALA A 417 10.54 -16.82 -7.02
N ALA A 418 10.71 -17.29 -5.79
CA ALA A 418 11.13 -18.66 -5.51
C ALA A 418 10.14 -19.71 -6.02
N LEU A 419 8.84 -19.44 -6.00
CA LEU A 419 7.78 -20.34 -6.47
C LEU A 419 7.72 -20.49 -8.00
N ASP A 420 8.47 -19.69 -8.78
CA ASP A 420 8.68 -19.96 -10.20
C ASP A 420 10.01 -20.70 -10.40
N PRO A 421 9.99 -21.96 -10.83
CA PRO A 421 11.22 -22.75 -11.01
C PRO A 421 12.09 -22.23 -12.17
N SER A 422 11.58 -21.38 -13.04
CA SER A 422 12.37 -20.76 -14.09
C SER A 422 13.23 -19.58 -13.62
N VAL A 423 12.95 -19.04 -12.44
CA VAL A 423 13.65 -17.88 -11.87
C VAL A 423 14.97 -18.33 -11.24
N GLU A 424 16.05 -17.64 -11.59
CA GLU A 424 17.31 -17.72 -10.87
C GLU A 424 17.32 -16.65 -9.77
N LEU A 425 17.44 -17.10 -8.51
CA LEU A 425 17.29 -16.23 -7.34
C LEU A 425 18.65 -15.99 -6.69
N TRP A 426 19.00 -14.71 -6.50
CA TRP A 426 20.21 -14.25 -5.84
C TRP A 426 19.84 -13.43 -4.61
N LEU A 427 20.21 -13.86 -3.42
CA LEU A 427 19.83 -13.23 -2.17
C LEU A 427 21.05 -12.74 -1.39
N HIS A 428 21.02 -11.48 -0.99
CA HIS A 428 22.06 -10.83 -0.23
C HIS A 428 21.44 -10.10 0.95
N GLU A 429 21.71 -10.57 2.16
CA GLU A 429 21.32 -9.93 3.40
C GLU A 429 22.55 -9.28 4.03
N ASN A 430 22.73 -7.98 3.81
CA ASN A 430 23.90 -7.22 4.28
C ASN A 430 23.75 -6.77 5.74
N LYS A 431 23.22 -7.64 6.60
CA LYS A 431 22.97 -7.36 8.03
C LYS A 431 23.43 -8.50 8.95
N GLY A 432 23.44 -9.75 8.45
CA GLY A 432 23.86 -10.91 9.18
C GLY A 432 22.90 -11.33 10.29
N THR A 433 21.59 -11.14 10.10
CA THR A 433 20.56 -11.57 11.05
C THR A 433 19.85 -12.85 10.66
N GLY A 434 20.11 -13.38 9.46
CA GLY A 434 19.51 -14.62 8.97
C GLY A 434 18.04 -14.46 8.55
N ASP A 435 17.61 -13.24 8.31
CA ASP A 435 16.20 -12.96 7.95
C ASP A 435 15.76 -13.66 6.66
N LEU A 436 16.68 -14.02 5.75
CA LEU A 436 16.43 -14.69 4.47
C LEU A 436 17.00 -16.11 4.38
N ASP A 437 17.61 -16.66 5.45
CA ASP A 437 18.28 -17.97 5.46
C ASP A 437 17.39 -19.11 4.99
N SER A 438 16.09 -19.06 5.33
CA SER A 438 15.12 -20.05 4.87
C SER A 438 15.05 -20.23 3.35
N LEU A 439 15.51 -19.23 2.56
CA LEU A 439 15.49 -19.24 1.09
C LEU A 439 16.85 -19.62 0.47
N GLU A 440 17.90 -19.86 1.25
CA GLU A 440 19.20 -20.29 0.78
C GLU A 440 19.11 -21.54 -0.11
N CYS A 441 18.33 -22.52 0.31
CA CYS A 441 18.16 -23.82 -0.37
C CYS A 441 17.60 -23.73 -1.81
N VAL A 442 17.13 -22.57 -2.25
CA VAL A 442 16.59 -22.31 -3.60
C VAL A 442 17.34 -21.19 -4.33
N SER A 443 18.41 -20.69 -3.74
CA SER A 443 19.18 -19.55 -4.24
C SER A 443 20.39 -20.00 -5.05
N HIS A 444 20.61 -19.34 -6.18
CA HIS A 444 21.84 -19.52 -6.98
C HIS A 444 23.03 -18.88 -6.25
N ARG A 445 22.85 -17.68 -5.69
CA ARG A 445 23.82 -17.00 -4.83
C ARG A 445 23.15 -16.59 -3.53
N PHE A 446 23.85 -16.80 -2.43
CA PHE A 446 23.36 -16.44 -1.10
C PHE A 446 24.50 -15.93 -0.23
N VAL A 447 24.25 -14.87 0.50
CA VAL A 447 25.11 -14.38 1.58
C VAL A 447 24.28 -13.67 2.65
N SER A 448 24.59 -13.93 3.90
CA SER A 448 24.07 -13.24 5.07
C SER A 448 25.24 -12.81 5.94
N GLY A 449 25.59 -11.51 5.93
CA GLY A 449 26.73 -10.98 6.68
C GLY A 449 26.93 -9.49 6.46
N ILE A 450 27.74 -8.89 7.35
CA ILE A 450 28.12 -7.46 7.30
C ILE A 450 29.64 -7.26 7.23
N ASP A 451 30.39 -8.36 7.31
CA ASP A 451 31.84 -8.37 7.20
C ASP A 451 32.31 -8.04 5.78
N ASP A 452 33.59 -7.67 5.65
CA ASP A 452 34.20 -7.25 4.37
C ASP A 452 34.05 -8.31 3.27
N ASP A 453 34.09 -9.62 3.61
CA ASP A 453 33.96 -10.70 2.64
C ASP A 453 32.52 -10.85 2.16
N SER A 454 31.54 -10.75 3.05
CA SER A 454 30.11 -10.75 2.73
C SER A 454 29.74 -9.56 1.85
N ILE A 455 30.21 -8.37 2.18
CA ILE A 455 29.96 -7.15 1.38
C ILE A 455 30.68 -7.23 0.02
N LYS A 456 31.91 -7.78 -0.02
CA LYS A 456 32.60 -8.05 -1.28
C LYS A 456 31.82 -9.02 -2.16
N TYR A 457 31.30 -10.10 -1.57
CA TYR A 457 30.50 -11.09 -2.29
C TYR A 457 29.23 -10.45 -2.91
N ALA A 458 28.55 -9.58 -2.14
CA ALA A 458 27.40 -8.82 -2.66
C ALA A 458 27.80 -7.87 -3.80
N ALA A 459 28.93 -7.17 -3.68
CA ALA A 459 29.48 -6.31 -4.75
C ALA A 459 29.86 -7.12 -5.99
N ASP A 460 30.54 -8.26 -5.82
CA ASP A 460 30.88 -9.17 -6.92
C ASP A 460 29.63 -9.71 -7.61
N SER A 461 28.54 -9.94 -6.87
CA SER A 461 27.26 -10.33 -7.45
C SER A 461 26.67 -9.23 -8.35
N LEU A 462 26.72 -7.96 -7.97
CA LEU A 462 26.30 -6.86 -8.85
C LEU A 462 27.14 -6.76 -10.10
N LYS A 463 28.45 -6.97 -9.99
CA LYS A 463 29.35 -7.01 -11.14
C LYS A 463 29.01 -8.14 -12.11
N LEU A 464 28.72 -9.35 -11.60
CA LEU A 464 28.28 -10.49 -12.41
C LEU A 464 26.94 -10.21 -13.08
N LEU A 465 25.97 -9.61 -12.34
CA LEU A 465 24.69 -9.21 -12.90
C LEU A 465 24.84 -8.20 -14.02
N ARG A 466 25.74 -7.22 -13.90
CA ARG A 466 26.07 -6.29 -14.98
C ARG A 466 26.62 -7.01 -16.20
N GLN A 467 27.56 -7.93 -16.03
CA GLN A 467 28.10 -8.74 -17.13
C GLN A 467 26.99 -9.57 -17.79
N GLU A 468 26.09 -10.13 -17.01
CA GLU A 468 24.95 -10.89 -17.52
C GLU A 468 23.96 -10.01 -18.30
N VAL A 469 23.69 -8.77 -17.86
CA VAL A 469 22.89 -7.79 -18.62
C VAL A 469 23.52 -7.53 -19.99
N MET A 470 24.84 -7.33 -20.07
CA MET A 470 25.56 -7.11 -21.34
C MET A 470 25.48 -8.34 -22.24
N ARG A 471 25.70 -9.53 -21.70
CA ARG A 471 25.55 -10.80 -22.42
C ARG A 471 24.14 -10.96 -23.00
N ARG A 472 23.10 -10.69 -22.18
CA ARG A 472 21.70 -10.80 -22.60
C ARG A 472 21.34 -9.79 -23.68
N ALA A 473 21.83 -8.55 -23.58
CA ALA A 473 21.63 -7.53 -24.59
C ALA A 473 22.16 -7.98 -25.95
N ALA A 474 23.42 -8.52 -26.00
CA ALA A 474 23.99 -9.08 -27.19
C ALA A 474 23.22 -10.30 -27.72
N ALA A 475 22.74 -11.17 -26.86
CA ALA A 475 21.95 -12.35 -27.23
C ALA A 475 20.59 -11.97 -27.82
N ILE A 476 19.85 -11.07 -27.17
CA ILE A 476 18.52 -10.63 -27.64
C ILE A 476 18.60 -9.88 -28.94
N LYS A 477 19.68 -9.10 -29.17
CA LYS A 477 19.91 -8.43 -30.44
C LYS A 477 20.01 -9.41 -31.63
N LYS A 478 20.54 -10.61 -31.38
CA LYS A 478 20.72 -11.68 -32.41
C LYS A 478 19.46 -12.51 -32.64
N LEU A 479 18.43 -12.39 -31.75
CA LEU A 479 17.21 -13.17 -31.90
C LEU A 479 16.39 -12.71 -33.11
N PRO A 480 15.76 -13.65 -33.85
CA PRO A 480 14.84 -13.34 -34.92
C PRO A 480 13.69 -12.46 -34.41
N ARG A 481 13.23 -11.54 -35.28
CA ARG A 481 12.16 -10.61 -34.95
C ARG A 481 10.86 -11.34 -34.56
N ASP A 482 10.56 -12.47 -35.18
CA ASP A 482 9.37 -13.28 -34.90
C ASP A 482 9.38 -13.87 -33.50
N LEU A 483 10.57 -14.13 -32.93
CA LEU A 483 10.71 -14.65 -31.58
C LEU A 483 10.74 -13.54 -30.52
N CYS A 484 11.34 -12.40 -30.85
CA CYS A 484 11.53 -11.28 -29.93
C CYS A 484 11.22 -9.94 -30.63
N PRO A 485 9.94 -9.64 -30.95
CA PRO A 485 9.55 -8.43 -31.68
C PRO A 485 9.92 -7.16 -30.93
N ASP A 486 9.73 -7.14 -29.62
CA ASP A 486 9.89 -5.96 -28.76
C ASP A 486 11.26 -5.86 -28.08
N LYS A 487 12.22 -6.73 -28.44
CA LYS A 487 13.53 -6.80 -27.77
C LYS A 487 13.46 -6.96 -26.25
N ARG A 488 12.41 -7.64 -25.76
CA ARG A 488 12.14 -7.84 -24.33
C ARG A 488 11.97 -9.33 -24.03
N ILE A 489 12.31 -9.71 -22.80
CA ILE A 489 12.08 -11.07 -22.33
C ILE A 489 10.58 -11.34 -22.17
N THR A 490 10.14 -12.46 -22.73
CA THR A 490 8.78 -12.97 -22.62
C THR A 490 8.82 -14.39 -22.03
N ARG A 491 7.68 -14.91 -21.56
CA ARG A 491 7.59 -16.29 -21.07
C ARG A 491 8.11 -17.30 -22.11
N ALA A 492 7.72 -17.13 -23.36
CA ALA A 492 8.14 -17.99 -24.44
C ALA A 492 9.67 -18.00 -24.69
N ILE A 493 10.35 -16.86 -24.45
CA ILE A 493 11.81 -16.76 -24.52
C ILE A 493 12.44 -17.39 -23.29
N ALA A 494 11.91 -17.12 -22.10
CA ALA A 494 12.42 -17.61 -20.84
C ALA A 494 12.37 -19.15 -20.73
N ASP A 495 11.35 -19.77 -21.31
CA ASP A 495 11.19 -21.22 -21.32
C ASP A 495 12.18 -21.93 -22.26
N LYS A 496 12.80 -21.22 -23.21
CA LYS A 496 13.85 -21.78 -24.09
C LYS A 496 15.20 -21.80 -23.37
N ARG A 497 15.45 -22.87 -22.61
CA ARG A 497 16.67 -23.06 -21.80
C ARG A 497 17.99 -22.85 -22.60
N SER A 498 18.00 -23.22 -23.87
CA SER A 498 19.16 -23.06 -24.75
C SER A 498 19.60 -21.60 -24.93
N LEU A 499 18.67 -20.63 -24.75
CA LEU A 499 18.97 -19.20 -24.87
C LEU A 499 19.63 -18.63 -23.60
N LYS A 500 19.52 -19.30 -22.47
CA LYS A 500 19.98 -18.80 -21.15
C LYS A 500 19.43 -17.41 -20.83
N LEU A 501 18.11 -17.20 -21.05
CA LEU A 501 17.41 -15.92 -20.88
C LEU A 501 16.24 -16.04 -19.90
N TRP A 502 16.30 -16.97 -18.94
CA TRP A 502 15.32 -17.06 -17.87
C TRP A 502 15.38 -15.85 -16.93
N PRO A 503 14.30 -15.50 -16.20
CA PRO A 503 14.32 -14.38 -15.28
C PRO A 503 15.35 -14.57 -14.16
N LEU A 504 16.07 -13.50 -13.83
CA LEU A 504 17.03 -13.44 -12.74
C LEU A 504 16.59 -12.35 -11.78
N VAL A 505 16.44 -12.69 -10.51
CA VAL A 505 16.00 -11.78 -9.45
C VAL A 505 17.11 -11.67 -8.39
N GLY A 506 17.71 -10.49 -8.30
CA GLY A 506 18.69 -10.13 -7.27
C GLY A 506 18.01 -9.33 -6.16
N VAL A 507 18.02 -9.88 -4.96
CA VAL A 507 17.49 -9.22 -3.75
C VAL A 507 18.67 -8.77 -2.90
N PHE A 508 18.69 -7.49 -2.52
CA PHE A 508 19.71 -6.91 -1.65
C PHE A 508 19.01 -6.24 -0.47
N ASP A 509 18.89 -6.95 0.63
CA ASP A 509 18.37 -6.40 1.87
C ASP A 509 19.49 -5.65 2.62
N GLU A 510 19.13 -4.54 3.27
CA GLU A 510 20.05 -3.56 3.88
C GLU A 510 21.15 -3.10 2.91
N CYS A 511 20.74 -2.77 1.67
CA CYS A 511 21.64 -2.39 0.59
C CYS A 511 22.48 -1.14 0.88
N GLN A 512 22.09 -0.32 1.86
CA GLN A 512 22.92 0.83 2.31
C GLN A 512 24.28 0.39 2.84
N ASN A 513 24.38 -0.78 3.49
CA ASN A 513 25.65 -1.29 4.01
C ASN A 513 26.63 -1.63 2.88
N LEU A 514 26.10 -2.06 1.73
CA LEU A 514 26.88 -2.28 0.52
C LEU A 514 27.27 -0.96 -0.15
N PHE A 515 26.30 -0.06 -0.40
CA PHE A 515 26.57 1.17 -1.17
C PHE A 515 27.39 2.21 -0.40
N ALA A 516 27.28 2.26 0.92
CA ALA A 516 28.11 3.13 1.78
C ALA A 516 29.50 2.54 2.08
N HIS A 517 29.81 1.31 1.65
CA HIS A 517 31.08 0.68 1.95
C HIS A 517 32.24 1.39 1.25
N SER A 518 33.29 1.76 2.03
CA SER A 518 34.38 2.60 1.56
C SER A 518 35.14 2.06 0.34
N LYS A 519 35.30 0.73 0.25
CA LYS A 519 36.08 0.06 -0.80
C LYS A 519 35.23 -0.38 -2.00
N TYR A 520 34.03 -0.89 -1.76
CA TYR A 520 33.21 -1.52 -2.79
C TYR A 520 31.97 -0.68 -3.18
N GLY A 521 31.53 0.24 -2.32
CA GLY A 521 30.23 0.90 -2.43
C GLY A 521 30.05 1.70 -3.73
N LYS A 522 31.07 2.46 -4.13
CA LYS A 522 30.99 3.27 -5.35
C LYS A 522 30.76 2.41 -6.59
N GLN A 523 31.57 1.36 -6.78
CA GLN A 523 31.45 0.48 -7.92
C GLN A 523 30.13 -0.30 -7.89
N ALA A 524 29.73 -0.81 -6.72
CA ALA A 524 28.45 -1.49 -6.53
C ALA A 524 27.26 -0.59 -6.89
N GLY A 525 27.33 0.70 -6.51
CA GLY A 525 26.31 1.68 -6.89
C GLY A 525 26.22 1.91 -8.40
N GLU A 526 27.36 2.03 -9.10
CA GLU A 526 27.42 2.19 -10.55
C GLU A 526 26.89 0.93 -11.28
N ASP A 527 27.25 -0.27 -10.78
CA ASP A 527 26.77 -1.52 -11.35
C ASP A 527 25.26 -1.70 -11.16
N ALA A 528 24.75 -1.39 -9.96
CA ALA A 528 23.31 -1.43 -9.67
C ALA A 528 22.53 -0.42 -10.55
N GLU A 529 23.03 0.79 -10.71
CA GLU A 529 22.41 1.80 -11.58
C GLU A 529 22.35 1.33 -13.03
N PHE A 530 23.43 0.74 -13.55
CA PHE A 530 23.47 0.16 -14.88
C PHE A 530 22.42 -0.94 -15.05
N ILE A 531 22.34 -1.87 -14.09
CA ILE A 531 21.38 -2.97 -14.12
C ILE A 531 19.94 -2.42 -14.09
N ILE A 532 19.65 -1.44 -13.24
CA ILE A 532 18.31 -0.85 -13.13
C ILE A 532 17.88 -0.20 -14.45
N LYS A 533 18.78 0.46 -15.15
CA LYS A 533 18.48 1.12 -16.42
C LYS A 533 18.23 0.14 -17.55
N LEU A 534 19.02 -0.92 -17.69
CA LEU A 534 18.99 -1.83 -18.83
C LEU A 534 18.42 -3.21 -18.52
N GLY A 535 18.67 -3.75 -17.32
CA GLY A 535 18.38 -5.14 -16.96
C GLY A 535 16.90 -5.50 -17.02
N ARG A 536 16.02 -4.55 -16.71
CA ARG A 536 14.57 -4.80 -16.60
C ARG A 536 13.95 -5.41 -17.87
N ALA A 537 14.31 -4.91 -19.05
CA ALA A 537 13.83 -5.44 -20.33
C ALA A 537 14.45 -6.81 -20.67
N LEU A 538 15.63 -7.08 -20.10
CA LEU A 538 16.44 -8.26 -20.34
C LEU A 538 16.20 -9.36 -19.28
N GLY A 539 15.21 -9.18 -18.39
CA GLY A 539 14.84 -10.15 -17.35
C GLY A 539 15.82 -10.23 -16.18
N VAL A 540 16.62 -9.18 -15.95
CA VAL A 540 17.43 -9.02 -14.74
C VAL A 540 16.78 -7.95 -13.88
N ILE A 541 16.34 -8.34 -12.70
CA ILE A 541 15.48 -7.56 -11.81
C ILE A 541 16.17 -7.38 -10.48
N LEU A 542 16.24 -6.14 -9.98
CA LEU A 542 16.73 -5.84 -8.65
C LEU A 542 15.59 -5.51 -7.68
N VAL A 543 15.63 -6.12 -6.51
CA VAL A 543 14.85 -5.77 -5.33
C VAL A 543 15.80 -5.22 -4.29
N LEU A 544 15.76 -3.93 -4.06
CA LEU A 544 16.63 -3.23 -3.12
C LEU A 544 15.83 -2.83 -1.89
N ALA A 545 16.36 -3.09 -0.71
CA ALA A 545 15.70 -2.70 0.53
C ALA A 545 16.66 -1.99 1.48
N THR A 546 16.20 -0.89 2.09
CA THR A 546 17.04 -0.03 2.93
C THR A 546 16.29 0.52 4.13
N GLN A 547 16.99 0.70 5.24
CA GLN A 547 16.50 1.44 6.41
C GLN A 547 17.04 2.87 6.48
N ARG A 548 18.01 3.22 5.63
CA ARG A 548 18.61 4.56 5.53
C ARG A 548 18.58 5.06 4.09
N PRO A 549 17.48 5.61 3.63
CA PRO A 549 17.39 6.17 2.28
C PRO A 549 17.94 7.61 2.26
N ASP A 550 19.22 7.77 2.48
CA ASP A 550 19.96 9.02 2.31
C ASP A 550 20.86 8.96 1.07
N LYS A 551 21.44 10.10 0.68
CA LYS A 551 22.23 10.21 -0.55
C LYS A 551 23.53 9.41 -0.53
N ASP A 552 24.09 9.19 0.66
CA ASP A 552 25.34 8.47 0.83
C ASP A 552 25.13 6.96 0.83
N SER A 553 23.95 6.54 1.29
CA SER A 553 23.56 5.13 1.45
C SER A 553 22.76 4.59 0.26
N LEU A 554 22.11 5.47 -0.53
CA LEU A 554 21.33 5.09 -1.71
C LEU A 554 21.65 6.07 -2.85
N PRO A 555 22.48 5.70 -3.82
CA PRO A 555 22.83 6.55 -4.96
C PRO A 555 21.59 7.09 -5.68
N THR A 556 21.62 8.38 -6.03
CA THR A 556 20.48 9.07 -6.68
C THR A 556 20.12 8.45 -8.03
N GLY A 557 21.09 7.89 -8.76
CA GLY A 557 20.87 7.16 -10.01
C GLY A 557 20.02 5.91 -9.79
N ILE A 558 20.12 5.25 -8.65
CA ILE A 558 19.26 4.12 -8.27
C ILE A 558 17.86 4.62 -7.94
N SER A 559 17.74 5.55 -6.98
CA SER A 559 16.43 6.04 -6.53
C SER A 559 15.63 6.73 -7.64
N GLY A 560 16.31 7.38 -8.60
CA GLY A 560 15.67 8.02 -9.76
C GLY A 560 15.09 7.06 -10.79
N ASN A 561 15.70 5.87 -10.96
CA ASN A 561 15.35 4.95 -12.05
C ASN A 561 14.55 3.71 -11.66
N VAL A 562 14.32 3.47 -10.36
CA VAL A 562 13.49 2.36 -9.90
C VAL A 562 12.01 2.63 -10.21
N SER A 563 11.33 1.65 -10.80
CA SER A 563 9.95 1.80 -11.27
C SER A 563 8.89 1.52 -10.20
N ILE A 564 9.11 0.53 -9.33
CA ILE A 564 8.19 0.21 -8.23
C ILE A 564 8.83 0.57 -6.91
N ARG A 565 8.08 1.26 -6.08
CA ARG A 565 8.55 1.84 -4.85
C ARG A 565 7.58 1.53 -3.73
N PHE A 566 8.09 1.06 -2.61
CA PHE A 566 7.29 0.81 -1.42
C PHE A 566 7.93 1.48 -0.21
N ALA A 567 7.27 2.50 0.32
CA ALA A 567 7.69 3.20 1.52
C ALA A 567 6.77 2.85 2.69
N LEU A 568 7.29 2.12 3.65
CA LEU A 568 6.69 2.01 4.97
C LEU A 568 6.97 3.31 5.76
N LYS A 569 6.79 3.32 7.09
CA LYS A 569 7.12 4.49 7.91
C LYS A 569 8.55 4.94 7.68
N VAL A 570 8.74 6.22 7.36
CA VAL A 570 10.03 6.92 7.25
C VAL A 570 10.10 8.12 8.19
N ALA A 571 11.30 8.64 8.44
CA ALA A 571 11.53 9.71 9.41
C ALA A 571 11.05 11.07 8.92
N GLY A 572 11.43 11.49 7.72
CA GLY A 572 11.22 12.83 7.21
C GLY A 572 10.84 12.88 5.73
N GLN A 573 10.75 14.11 5.21
CA GLN A 573 10.42 14.38 3.81
C GLN A 573 11.51 13.89 2.87
N ILE A 574 12.78 14.04 3.24
CA ILE A 574 13.90 13.66 2.38
C ILE A 574 13.87 12.16 2.11
N GLU A 575 13.74 11.36 3.15
CA GLU A 575 13.66 9.90 3.06
C GLU A 575 12.41 9.47 2.30
N ASN A 576 11.29 10.17 2.49
CA ASN A 576 10.05 9.92 1.75
C ASN A 576 10.27 10.09 0.25
N ASP A 577 10.85 11.23 -0.15
CA ASP A 577 11.06 11.57 -1.56
C ASP A 577 12.18 10.75 -2.19
N MET A 578 13.17 10.31 -1.42
CA MET A 578 14.19 9.37 -1.87
C MET A 578 13.59 8.01 -2.27
N ILE A 579 12.62 7.51 -1.51
CA ILE A 579 11.98 6.23 -1.82
C ILE A 579 10.86 6.40 -2.84
N LEU A 580 9.89 7.28 -2.60
CA LEU A 580 8.67 7.40 -3.39
C LEU A 580 8.83 8.24 -4.67
N GLY A 581 9.94 8.96 -4.79
CA GLY A 581 10.24 9.85 -5.91
C GLY A 581 10.12 11.32 -5.57
N THR A 582 10.76 12.14 -6.37
CA THR A 582 10.82 13.60 -6.19
C THR A 582 9.43 14.19 -6.06
N SER A 583 9.25 15.05 -5.06
CA SER A 583 7.99 15.74 -4.75
C SER A 583 6.82 14.86 -4.31
N ALA A 584 7.02 13.56 -4.05
CA ALA A 584 5.95 12.69 -3.53
C ALA A 584 5.33 13.24 -2.24
N TYR A 585 6.17 13.76 -1.34
CA TYR A 585 5.72 14.37 -0.10
C TYR A 585 4.81 15.60 -0.34
N LYS A 586 5.20 16.48 -1.27
CA LYS A 586 4.41 17.67 -1.63
C LYS A 586 3.08 17.29 -2.28
N ASN A 587 3.07 16.20 -3.02
CA ASN A 587 1.87 15.67 -3.69
C ASN A 587 0.96 14.84 -2.76
N GLY A 588 1.17 14.92 -1.43
CA GLY A 588 0.32 14.26 -0.44
C GLY A 588 0.65 12.79 -0.16
N VAL A 589 1.66 12.20 -0.84
CA VAL A 589 2.09 10.81 -0.62
C VAL A 589 3.13 10.78 0.49
N ARG A 590 2.66 10.63 1.74
CA ARG A 590 3.45 10.87 2.95
C ARG A 590 3.56 9.64 3.83
N ALA A 591 4.57 8.82 3.60
CA ALA A 591 4.91 7.70 4.47
C ALA A 591 5.33 8.11 5.89
N THR A 592 5.66 9.40 6.09
CA THR A 592 5.87 10.01 7.40
C THR A 592 4.62 10.03 8.27
N SER A 593 3.42 9.92 7.69
CA SER A 593 2.15 9.95 8.41
C SER A 593 1.80 8.63 9.12
N PHE A 594 2.49 7.54 8.79
CA PHE A 594 2.30 6.27 9.50
C PHE A 594 2.82 6.35 10.93
N ARG A 595 2.11 5.72 11.87
CA ARG A 595 2.46 5.67 13.29
C ARG A 595 3.48 4.56 13.53
N PRO A 596 4.61 4.84 14.18
CA PRO A 596 5.58 3.80 14.52
C PRO A 596 4.90 2.63 15.26
N GLU A 597 5.35 1.41 15.00
CA GLU A 597 4.87 0.15 15.58
C GLU A 597 3.39 -0.18 15.30
N ILE A 598 2.49 0.80 15.45
CA ILE A 598 1.04 0.62 15.26
C ILE A 598 0.72 0.30 13.80
N ASP A 599 1.34 1.03 12.87
CA ASP A 599 1.11 0.89 11.43
C ASP A 599 2.18 0.01 10.76
N ALA A 600 2.93 -0.80 11.52
CA ALA A 600 3.91 -1.71 10.96
C ALA A 600 3.28 -2.61 9.87
N GLY A 601 3.96 -2.71 8.72
CA GLY A 601 3.46 -3.37 7.52
C GLY A 601 2.56 -2.52 6.62
N ASN A 602 2.20 -1.30 7.02
CA ASN A 602 1.49 -0.35 6.16
C ASN A 602 2.51 0.54 5.43
N GLY A 603 2.34 0.69 4.13
CA GLY A 603 3.21 1.54 3.31
C GLY A 603 2.50 2.08 2.08
N TYR A 604 3.10 3.09 1.44
CA TYR A 604 2.68 3.56 0.13
C TYR A 604 3.38 2.74 -0.95
N LEU A 605 2.60 2.13 -1.83
CA LEU A 605 3.04 1.43 -3.02
C LEU A 605 2.83 2.35 -4.23
N ALA A 606 3.91 2.72 -4.90
CA ALA A 606 3.90 3.55 -6.10
C ALA A 606 4.47 2.79 -7.30
N GLY A 607 4.02 3.12 -8.51
CA GLY A 607 4.48 2.50 -9.76
C GLY A 607 3.85 1.15 -10.09
N ALA A 608 3.15 0.52 -9.16
CA ALA A 608 2.41 -0.72 -9.41
C ALA A 608 0.97 -0.48 -9.86
N THR A 609 0.44 0.71 -9.62
CA THR A 609 -0.89 1.22 -9.96
C THR A 609 -0.77 2.63 -10.53
N ALA A 610 -1.81 3.14 -11.17
CA ALA A 610 -1.82 4.49 -11.77
C ALA A 610 -1.50 5.59 -10.74
N LEU A 611 -2.03 5.47 -9.52
CA LEU A 611 -1.71 6.37 -8.40
C LEU A 611 -1.08 5.58 -7.25
N PRO A 612 -0.25 6.21 -6.41
CA PRO A 612 0.26 5.60 -5.19
C PRO A 612 -0.89 5.17 -4.28
N VAL A 613 -0.86 3.92 -3.81
CA VAL A 613 -1.88 3.36 -2.93
C VAL A 613 -1.28 2.94 -1.60
N VAL A 614 -2.05 3.06 -0.53
CA VAL A 614 -1.66 2.49 0.76
C VAL A 614 -1.91 0.99 0.74
N VAL A 615 -0.92 0.22 1.15
CA VAL A 615 -1.00 -1.24 1.20
C VAL A 615 -0.52 -1.72 2.56
N ARG A 616 -1.31 -2.60 3.18
CA ARG A 616 -0.85 -3.44 4.28
C ARG A 616 -0.31 -4.74 3.68
N THR A 617 1.00 -4.96 3.80
CA THR A 617 1.65 -6.14 3.23
C THR A 617 1.17 -7.42 3.88
N ALA A 618 1.17 -8.50 3.12
CA ALA A 618 1.07 -9.83 3.67
C ALA A 618 2.26 -10.11 4.60
N TYR A 619 2.03 -10.87 5.65
CA TYR A 619 3.06 -11.22 6.61
C TYR A 619 3.43 -12.70 6.50
N LEU A 620 4.71 -12.93 6.30
CA LEU A 620 5.33 -14.26 6.34
C LEU A 620 6.35 -14.28 7.48
N ASP A 621 6.07 -15.12 8.47
CA ASP A 621 7.08 -15.46 9.48
C ASP A 621 8.12 -16.43 8.90
N ASP A 622 9.12 -16.75 9.67
CA ASP A 622 10.20 -17.62 9.23
C ASP A 622 9.72 -19.05 8.92
N ASN A 623 8.82 -19.60 9.73
CA ASN A 623 8.23 -20.91 9.51
C ASN A 623 7.44 -20.99 8.21
N ALA A 624 6.64 -19.96 7.91
CA ALA A 624 5.89 -19.87 6.65
C ALA A 624 6.84 -19.73 5.46
N THR A 625 7.90 -18.91 5.60
CA THR A 625 8.94 -18.73 4.57
C THR A 625 9.67 -20.05 4.30
N HIS A 626 10.07 -20.76 5.35
CA HIS A 626 10.71 -22.07 5.23
C HIS A 626 9.80 -23.10 4.53
N ALA A 627 8.53 -23.18 4.91
CA ALA A 627 7.57 -24.08 4.28
C ALA A 627 7.38 -23.77 2.77
N ILE A 628 7.42 -22.49 2.39
CA ILE A 628 7.37 -22.06 0.98
C ILE A 628 8.66 -22.45 0.27
N ALA A 629 9.82 -22.21 0.90
CA ALA A 629 11.14 -22.55 0.34
C ALA A 629 11.27 -24.05 0.08
N GLN A 630 10.80 -24.91 1.00
CA GLN A 630 10.82 -26.37 0.82
C GLN A 630 9.94 -26.81 -0.37
N ARG A 631 8.77 -26.21 -0.57
CA ARG A 631 7.94 -26.48 -1.74
C ARG A 631 8.62 -26.01 -3.04
N ALA A 632 9.23 -24.83 -3.02
CA ALA A 632 9.98 -24.31 -4.16
C ALA A 632 11.21 -25.19 -4.48
N LEU A 633 11.91 -25.71 -3.45
CA LEU A 633 13.00 -26.64 -3.59
C LEU A 633 12.55 -27.94 -4.26
N ALA A 634 11.45 -28.53 -3.78
CA ALA A 634 10.89 -29.75 -4.36
C ALA A 634 10.50 -29.54 -5.83
N LEU A 635 9.88 -28.41 -6.16
CA LEU A 635 9.52 -28.05 -7.52
C LEU A 635 10.75 -27.89 -8.42
N ARG A 636 11.79 -27.17 -7.96
CA ARG A 636 13.03 -26.94 -8.70
C ARG A 636 13.83 -28.22 -8.91
N LYS A 637 13.85 -29.12 -7.91
CA LYS A 637 14.45 -30.46 -8.05
C LYS A 637 13.74 -31.28 -9.12
N ALA A 638 12.41 -31.28 -9.13
CA ALA A 638 11.61 -32.00 -10.12
C ALA A 638 11.82 -31.48 -11.55
N GLU A 639 12.02 -30.16 -11.73
CA GLU A 639 12.24 -29.53 -13.04
C GLU A 639 13.72 -29.40 -13.43
N GLY A 640 14.65 -29.83 -12.57
CA GLY A 640 16.11 -29.73 -12.83
C GLY A 640 16.58 -28.29 -12.98
N THR A 641 16.08 -27.37 -12.14
CA THR A 641 16.36 -25.93 -12.27
C THR A 641 17.12 -25.34 -11.08
N LEU A 642 17.62 -26.18 -10.19
CA LEU A 642 18.55 -25.77 -9.15
C LEU A 642 19.89 -25.39 -9.78
N SER A 643 20.57 -24.41 -9.20
CA SER A 643 21.88 -23.94 -9.64
C SER A 643 22.65 -23.29 -8.50
N GLY A 644 23.96 -23.17 -8.63
CA GLY A 644 24.83 -22.48 -7.71
C GLY A 644 24.81 -23.11 -6.28
N ILE A 645 24.71 -22.28 -5.25
CA ILE A 645 24.78 -22.72 -3.84
C ILE A 645 23.70 -23.77 -3.53
N ALA A 646 22.50 -23.66 -4.10
CA ALA A 646 21.44 -24.66 -3.90
C ALA A 646 21.79 -26.06 -4.44
N LEU A 647 22.78 -26.19 -5.33
CA LEU A 647 23.38 -27.47 -5.77
C LEU A 647 24.66 -27.85 -5.02
N GLY A 648 25.18 -26.98 -4.15
CA GLY A 648 26.48 -27.13 -3.51
C GLY A 648 27.64 -26.74 -4.42
N GLU A 649 27.38 -25.95 -5.48
CA GLU A 649 28.42 -25.43 -6.35
C GLU A 649 29.16 -24.25 -5.68
N GLU A 650 30.48 -24.15 -5.89
CA GLU A 650 31.21 -22.96 -5.42
C GLU A 650 30.74 -21.72 -6.15
N SER A 651 30.72 -20.61 -5.41
CA SER A 651 30.25 -19.34 -5.97
C SER A 651 31.17 -18.85 -7.08
N GLU A 652 30.61 -18.54 -8.23
CA GLU A 652 31.34 -17.88 -9.31
C GLU A 652 31.92 -16.55 -8.80
N THR A 653 33.23 -16.39 -9.00
CA THR A 653 33.91 -15.12 -8.78
C THR A 653 33.94 -14.35 -10.10
N PRO A 654 33.71 -13.02 -10.11
CA PRO A 654 33.85 -12.25 -11.33
C PRO A 654 35.21 -12.52 -11.96
N ALA A 655 35.21 -12.86 -13.22
CA ALA A 655 36.46 -12.99 -13.94
C ALA A 655 37.28 -11.72 -13.74
N GLY A 656 38.49 -11.86 -13.21
CA GLY A 656 39.45 -10.77 -13.16
C GLY A 656 39.62 -10.16 -14.55
N PRO A 657 40.19 -8.99 -14.69
CA PRO A 657 40.46 -8.44 -16.00
C PRO A 657 41.14 -9.53 -16.86
N SER A 658 40.57 -9.78 -18.02
CA SER A 658 41.05 -10.82 -18.95
C SER A 658 42.47 -10.55 -19.49
N TYR A 659 43.22 -9.69 -18.84
CA TYR A 659 44.57 -9.28 -19.24
C TYR A 659 45.54 -9.37 -18.04
N ASP A 660 46.73 -9.74 -18.29
CA ASP A 660 47.83 -9.71 -17.33
C ASP A 660 48.65 -8.44 -17.55
N LEU A 661 48.41 -7.44 -16.68
CA LEU A 661 49.09 -6.14 -16.76
C LEU A 661 50.62 -6.31 -16.83
N LEU A 662 51.22 -7.19 -16.02
CA LEU A 662 52.66 -7.37 -16.02
C LEU A 662 53.16 -8.02 -17.29
N ALA A 663 52.42 -8.97 -17.85
CA ALA A 663 52.71 -9.56 -19.13
C ALA A 663 52.56 -8.55 -20.28
N ASP A 664 51.49 -7.74 -20.27
CA ASP A 664 51.26 -6.69 -21.25
C ASP A 664 52.34 -5.60 -21.19
N VAL A 665 52.75 -5.16 -19.98
CA VAL A 665 53.86 -4.22 -19.79
C VAL A 665 55.17 -4.83 -20.27
N ALA A 666 55.43 -6.13 -20.03
CA ALA A 666 56.61 -6.82 -20.51
C ALA A 666 56.65 -6.92 -22.05
N ALA A 667 55.48 -7.12 -22.66
CA ALA A 667 55.35 -7.16 -24.13
C ALA A 667 55.67 -5.82 -24.79
N VAL A 668 55.30 -4.70 -24.16
CA VAL A 668 55.52 -3.36 -24.74
C VAL A 668 56.85 -2.71 -24.32
N VAL A 669 57.61 -3.32 -23.42
CA VAL A 669 58.97 -2.90 -23.03
C VAL A 669 59.99 -3.86 -23.61
N PRO A 670 60.58 -3.54 -24.78
CA PRO A 670 61.46 -4.48 -25.52
C PRO A 670 62.76 -4.70 -24.72
N PRO A 671 63.48 -5.82 -24.98
CA PRO A 671 64.77 -6.13 -24.31
C PRO A 671 65.85 -5.08 -24.53
N SER A 672 65.79 -4.35 -25.60
CA SER A 672 66.76 -3.30 -25.97
C SER A 672 66.62 -2.01 -25.13
N GLU A 673 65.49 -1.85 -24.41
CA GLU A 673 65.24 -0.67 -23.60
C GLU A 673 65.39 -0.99 -22.11
N GLU A 674 66.52 -0.69 -21.49
CA GLU A 674 66.77 -0.93 -20.04
C GLU A 674 65.88 -0.06 -19.13
N ARG A 675 65.48 1.13 -19.60
CA ARG A 675 64.64 2.08 -18.88
C ARG A 675 63.67 2.75 -19.84
N VAL A 676 62.38 2.77 -19.46
CA VAL A 676 61.31 3.30 -20.32
C VAL A 676 60.45 4.27 -19.57
N TRP A 677 60.05 5.35 -20.19
CA TRP A 677 59.12 6.33 -19.66
C TRP A 677 57.73 5.75 -19.54
N ASN A 678 57.06 6.03 -18.44
CA ASN A 678 55.69 5.58 -18.19
C ASN A 678 54.69 6.09 -19.27
N GLU A 679 54.95 7.27 -19.82
CA GLU A 679 54.15 7.82 -20.93
C GLU A 679 54.28 6.95 -22.20
N ARG A 680 55.50 6.49 -22.55
CA ARG A 680 55.71 5.56 -23.67
C ARG A 680 55.07 4.20 -23.41
N ILE A 681 55.16 3.71 -22.18
CA ILE A 681 54.47 2.45 -21.80
C ILE A 681 52.99 2.62 -21.96
N ALA A 682 52.40 3.74 -21.49
CA ALA A 682 50.97 4.02 -21.63
C ALA A 682 50.51 4.06 -23.09
N ALA A 683 51.27 4.74 -23.97
CA ALA A 683 50.98 4.83 -25.40
C ALA A 683 51.02 3.45 -26.05
N ARG A 684 52.07 2.66 -25.81
CA ARG A 684 52.23 1.31 -26.35
C ARG A 684 51.18 0.31 -25.81
N LEU A 685 50.78 0.45 -24.53
CA LEU A 685 49.70 -0.35 -23.98
C LEU A 685 48.35 -0.01 -24.60
N ALA A 686 48.09 1.28 -24.88
CA ALA A 686 46.90 1.71 -25.60
C ALA A 686 46.85 1.19 -27.05
N GLU A 687 48.02 1.03 -27.70
CA GLU A 687 48.13 0.37 -29.02
C GLU A 687 47.93 -1.13 -28.94
N LEU A 688 48.48 -1.78 -27.88
CA LEU A 688 48.36 -3.23 -27.68
C LEU A 688 46.93 -3.67 -27.40
N ARG A 689 46.23 -2.95 -26.49
CA ARG A 689 44.84 -3.23 -26.07
C ARG A 689 44.09 -1.92 -25.90
N PRO A 690 43.56 -1.30 -26.96
CA PRO A 690 42.81 -0.04 -26.87
C PRO A 690 41.62 -0.12 -25.94
N GLU A 691 40.98 -1.27 -25.89
CA GLU A 691 39.79 -1.56 -25.04
C GLU A 691 40.11 -1.55 -23.54
N VAL A 692 41.36 -1.77 -23.15
CA VAL A 692 41.78 -1.84 -21.72
C VAL A 692 42.56 -0.58 -21.32
N TYR A 693 43.47 -0.14 -22.16
CA TYR A 693 44.44 0.90 -21.84
C TYR A 693 44.17 2.23 -22.58
N GLY A 694 43.09 2.31 -23.36
CA GLY A 694 42.70 3.54 -24.06
C GLY A 694 42.59 4.72 -23.11
N GLY A 695 43.30 5.82 -23.43
CA GLY A 695 43.31 7.01 -22.59
C GLY A 695 44.22 6.96 -21.33
N TRP A 696 45.01 5.91 -21.15
CA TRP A 696 46.02 5.84 -20.09
C TRP A 696 47.11 6.89 -20.31
N LYS A 697 47.56 7.48 -19.21
CA LYS A 697 48.70 8.39 -19.12
C LYS A 697 49.79 7.77 -18.29
N GLY A 698 50.99 8.35 -18.27
CA GLY A 698 52.09 7.84 -17.46
C GLY A 698 51.78 7.70 -15.95
N GLU A 699 50.86 8.50 -15.42
CA GLU A 699 50.36 8.41 -14.05
C GLU A 699 49.58 7.16 -13.80
N ASN A 700 48.77 6.72 -14.78
CA ASN A 700 47.98 5.47 -14.68
C ASN A 700 48.91 4.26 -14.62
N VAL A 701 49.96 4.24 -15.42
CA VAL A 701 50.98 3.19 -15.39
C VAL A 701 51.69 3.16 -14.05
N THR A 702 52.06 4.35 -13.49
CA THR A 702 52.67 4.47 -12.16
C THR A 702 51.75 3.85 -11.07
N SER A 703 50.50 4.21 -11.10
CA SER A 703 49.51 3.75 -10.10
C SER A 703 49.23 2.26 -10.20
N ALA A 704 49.14 1.72 -11.45
CA ALA A 704 48.90 0.32 -11.73
C ALA A 704 50.08 -0.62 -11.38
N LEU A 705 51.32 -0.15 -11.52
CA LEU A 705 52.52 -0.92 -11.20
C LEU A 705 52.93 -0.86 -9.74
N LYS A 706 52.47 0.14 -8.98
CA LYS A 706 52.78 0.33 -7.57
C LYS A 706 52.37 -0.86 -6.67
N PRO A 707 51.19 -1.48 -6.81
CA PRO A 707 50.81 -2.69 -6.02
C PRO A 707 51.73 -3.89 -6.28
N HIS A 708 52.37 -3.95 -7.44
CA HIS A 708 53.32 -4.99 -7.81
C HIS A 708 54.76 -4.72 -7.33
N GLY A 709 54.97 -3.68 -6.55
CA GLY A 709 56.30 -3.39 -6.00
C GLY A 709 57.27 -2.69 -6.97
N ILE A 710 56.85 -2.38 -8.21
CA ILE A 710 57.68 -1.73 -9.25
C ILE A 710 57.75 -0.23 -8.93
N LYS A 711 58.96 0.24 -8.59
CA LYS A 711 59.20 1.66 -8.25
C LYS A 711 59.49 2.47 -9.50
N THR A 712 58.75 3.56 -9.71
CA THR A 712 59.08 4.55 -10.73
C THR A 712 60.25 5.42 -10.29
N ARG A 713 61.13 5.72 -11.23
CA ARG A 713 62.32 6.58 -11.03
C ARG A 713 62.42 7.58 -12.19
N ASP A 714 63.31 8.57 -12.01
CA ASP A 714 63.57 9.51 -13.07
C ASP A 714 64.49 8.87 -14.14
N VAL A 715 64.03 8.87 -15.38
CA VAL A 715 64.69 8.24 -16.54
C VAL A 715 65.01 9.34 -17.56
N ALA A 716 66.27 9.51 -17.87
CA ALA A 716 66.72 10.37 -18.94
C ALA A 716 66.50 9.70 -20.29
N GLY A 717 65.97 10.43 -21.28
CA GLY A 717 65.69 9.95 -22.61
C GLY A 717 65.53 11.10 -23.58
N THR A 718 65.34 10.76 -24.85
CA THR A 718 65.15 11.73 -25.92
C THR A 718 63.68 11.67 -26.38
N THR A 719 63.03 12.84 -26.48
CA THR A 719 61.69 12.99 -27.03
C THR A 719 61.74 12.82 -28.57
N ASP A 720 60.59 12.62 -29.19
CA ASP A 720 60.48 12.46 -30.63
C ASP A 720 60.94 13.67 -31.43
N ASP A 721 61.00 14.85 -30.77
CA ASP A 721 61.55 16.13 -31.29
C ASP A 721 63.09 16.23 -31.16
N GLY A 722 63.78 15.18 -30.70
CA GLY A 722 65.22 15.16 -30.52
C GLY A 722 65.72 15.83 -29.21
N THR A 723 64.85 16.36 -28.37
CA THR A 723 65.21 17.04 -27.15
C THR A 723 65.46 16.05 -26.00
N ARG A 724 66.63 16.17 -25.32
CA ARG A 724 66.97 15.33 -24.17
C ARG A 724 66.24 15.85 -22.92
N THR A 725 65.47 14.99 -22.29
CA THR A 725 64.69 15.34 -21.09
C THR A 725 64.64 14.16 -20.11
N THR A 726 64.23 14.42 -18.87
CA THR A 726 64.08 13.42 -17.82
C THR A 726 62.61 13.32 -17.44
N ARG A 727 62.02 12.10 -17.51
CA ARG A 727 60.63 11.82 -17.13
C ARG A 727 60.54 10.60 -16.22
N ARG A 728 59.40 10.46 -15.55
CA ARG A 728 59.11 9.27 -14.72
C ARG A 728 59.03 8.02 -15.62
N GLY A 729 59.74 6.97 -15.19
CA GLY A 729 59.78 5.70 -15.90
C GLY A 729 60.12 4.52 -15.00
N ILE A 730 60.22 3.34 -15.54
CA ILE A 730 60.61 2.10 -14.86
C ILE A 730 61.87 1.52 -15.44
N ALA A 731 62.58 0.74 -14.64
CA ALA A 731 63.70 -0.07 -15.13
C ALA A 731 63.13 -1.47 -15.51
N ARG A 732 63.54 -2.00 -16.65
CA ARG A 732 63.18 -3.34 -17.10
C ARG A 732 63.58 -4.44 -16.09
N ALA A 733 64.75 -4.29 -15.45
CA ALA A 733 65.20 -5.22 -14.45
C ALA A 733 64.19 -5.38 -13.26
N ASP A 734 63.55 -4.29 -12.83
CA ASP A 734 62.56 -4.31 -11.77
C ASP A 734 61.29 -5.07 -12.23
N LEU A 735 60.88 -4.88 -13.51
CA LEU A 735 59.74 -5.60 -14.10
C LEU A 735 60.02 -7.10 -14.21
N THR A 736 61.21 -7.47 -14.77
CA THR A 736 61.60 -8.89 -14.96
C THR A 736 61.71 -9.61 -13.64
N LYS A 737 62.25 -8.95 -12.59
CA LYS A 737 62.30 -9.56 -11.24
C LYS A 737 60.94 -9.86 -10.66
N VAL A 738 59.99 -8.92 -10.76
CA VAL A 738 58.63 -9.09 -10.25
C VAL A 738 57.85 -10.18 -11.01
N ILE A 739 58.07 -10.29 -12.33
CA ILE A 739 57.47 -11.36 -13.12
C ILE A 739 58.04 -12.73 -12.70
N ALA A 740 59.35 -12.85 -12.52
CA ALA A 740 59.96 -14.08 -12.08
C ALA A 740 59.47 -14.53 -10.71
N GLU A 741 59.44 -13.63 -9.70
CA GLU A 741 58.90 -13.88 -8.35
C GLU A 741 57.42 -14.32 -8.39
N ARG A 742 56.62 -13.72 -9.28
CA ARG A 742 55.23 -14.12 -9.47
C ARG A 742 55.10 -15.50 -10.08
N ASP A 743 55.88 -15.79 -11.11
CA ASP A 743 55.80 -17.07 -11.82
C ASP A 743 56.36 -18.25 -10.97
N GLU A 744 57.35 -18.00 -10.11
CA GLU A 744 57.78 -18.94 -9.07
C GLU A 744 56.65 -19.25 -8.08
N THR A 745 55.92 -18.20 -7.65
CA THR A 745 54.79 -18.37 -6.72
C THR A 745 53.62 -19.12 -7.37
N ARG A 746 53.38 -18.93 -8.66
CA ARG A 746 52.36 -19.67 -9.44
C ARG A 746 52.76 -21.09 -9.78
N GLY A 747 54.03 -21.39 -9.88
CA GLY A 747 54.51 -22.75 -10.12
C GLY A 747 54.62 -23.61 -8.88
N ALA A 748 54.51 -22.98 -7.67
CA ALA A 748 54.54 -23.63 -6.36
C ALA A 748 53.14 -23.91 -5.77
N ALA A 749 52.07 -23.39 -6.40
CA ALA A 749 50.67 -23.61 -6.06
C ALA A 749 50.02 -24.54 -7.09
#